data_b1207f09c08a6acdc7df03250fe19bdd
#
_entry.id   b1207f09c08a6acdc7df03250fe19bdd
#
_cell.length_a   1.000
_cell.length_b   1.000
_cell.length_c   1.000
_cell.angle_alpha   90.00
_cell.angle_beta   90.00
_cell.angle_gamma   90.00
#
_symmetry.space_group_name_H-M   'P 1'
#
loop_
_entity.id
_entity.type
_entity.pdbx_description
1 polymer ?
#
loop_
_entity_poly.entity_id
_entity_poly.type
_entity_poly.pdbx_seq_one_letter_code
_entity_poly.pdbx_strand_id
1 'polypeptide(L)'
;MNPKALTKTFVLANDFKEGDLSVGGTRDENERKEAREELGSSRIGDITKAAFVEDQLTETLHRSLDSELADELTRLSVSELKRILLGADAAAWTRRYRDGLASEVIAAVAKLMTDDELGAVSRALFNPLPGDGIAIGAHGHFGSRIQPNSPGDDHEEILFSVLEGLTYGCGDVIIGLNPASDDVATIVRLEELLRRVVERLELPTRYSVLSDIVKQTSARARTRVDVGFQSLAGTSRALSGMVGLDVDGLLDLARGFDGLYFETGQGSAVTNQAAEGVDMVTLEARAYGVARYIRERTGAWTIVNDVAGFIGPEVFRTGDQLLRACLEDTMMAKLHGITMGLDVCATFHMGIGPQQLRQLTEQIVECAAPAYLMAVAGNADPMLGYLTTSFREHPRIRRRTGRQVSSAMKKRLVALGVMSESGEAAERGAESLYAIYQKAGGDTRTFETLGEEGARKISALAERGFELGSGRGANSSARAEVTTRVDAIYENARRALYAKLDGAVVRDVCPRDLRVRTKASDRDDYLAHPPAGEVICDPDAARIRGLYPTARPRVQVVISDGLNANAVNENLRLVLPPLRRQLVQAGFLVDDTDIVIENGRLRAGYHVGLLLDIEVIVHLLGERPGTGIDTMSAYLTYGRDVVGRSRWSPNFDHAWTTAVCGIHRRGKRPEVAVEEIARLVNRMFEQRCSGVALG
;
A
#
# COMPACT_ATOMS: atom_id res chain seq x y z
N MET A 1 -3.17 30.44 -20.44
CA MET A 1 -3.93 29.29 -20.99
C MET A 1 -5.16 29.04 -20.11
N ASN A 2 -6.28 28.57 -20.64
CA ASN A 2 -7.44 28.22 -19.80
C ASN A 2 -7.09 26.98 -18.97
N PRO A 3 -7.26 26.95 -17.63
CA PRO A 3 -6.92 25.81 -16.78
C PRO A 3 -7.51 24.48 -17.27
N LYS A 4 -8.76 24.47 -17.71
CA LYS A 4 -9.44 23.24 -18.25
C LYS A 4 -8.78 22.72 -19.55
N ALA A 5 -8.32 23.63 -20.42
CA ALA A 5 -7.60 23.23 -21.63
C ALA A 5 -6.24 22.65 -21.28
N LEU A 6 -5.53 23.25 -20.32
CA LEU A 6 -4.24 22.76 -19.85
C LEU A 6 -4.38 21.38 -19.19
N THR A 7 -5.36 21.17 -18.32
CA THR A 7 -5.64 19.85 -17.71
C THR A 7 -5.90 18.80 -18.79
N LYS A 8 -6.65 19.13 -19.83
CA LYS A 8 -6.90 18.20 -20.94
C LYS A 8 -5.58 17.87 -21.69
N THR A 9 -4.73 18.87 -21.98
CA THR A 9 -3.41 18.64 -22.60
C THR A 9 -2.55 17.71 -21.73
N PHE A 10 -2.56 17.88 -20.41
CA PHE A 10 -1.85 17.01 -19.47
C PHE A 10 -2.32 15.56 -19.52
N VAL A 11 -3.62 15.33 -19.51
CA VAL A 11 -4.22 13.99 -19.60
C VAL A 11 -3.84 13.32 -20.92
N LEU A 12 -3.94 14.03 -22.05
CA LEU A 12 -3.63 13.49 -23.36
C LEU A 12 -2.13 13.28 -23.60
N ALA A 13 -1.24 14.04 -22.93
CA ALA A 13 0.20 13.93 -23.09
C ALA A 13 0.83 12.71 -22.41
N ASN A 14 0.10 12.00 -21.56
CA ASN A 14 0.60 10.80 -20.85
C ASN A 14 1.00 9.68 -21.80
N ASP A 15 2.02 8.91 -21.43
CA ASP A 15 2.13 7.56 -21.92
C ASP A 15 0.95 6.74 -21.44
N PHE A 16 0.36 6.01 -22.38
CA PHE A 16 -0.92 5.37 -22.13
C PHE A 16 -0.86 4.35 -20.98
N LYS A 17 -1.73 4.55 -19.99
CA LYS A 17 -2.04 3.60 -18.94
C LYS A 17 -3.57 3.48 -18.83
N GLU A 18 -4.06 2.30 -18.44
CA GLU A 18 -5.50 2.04 -18.39
C GLU A 18 -6.27 3.05 -17.52
N GLY A 19 -5.69 3.44 -16.37
CA GLY A 19 -6.34 4.37 -15.44
C GLY A 19 -6.62 5.74 -16.01
N ASP A 20 -5.83 6.20 -16.96
CA ASP A 20 -6.03 7.52 -17.59
C ASP A 20 -7.32 7.60 -18.43
N LEU A 21 -7.87 6.46 -18.89
CA LEU A 21 -9.16 6.44 -19.60
C LEU A 21 -10.31 7.02 -18.75
N SER A 22 -10.25 6.87 -17.44
CA SER A 22 -11.28 7.37 -16.53
C SER A 22 -11.34 8.91 -16.44
N VAL A 23 -10.27 9.59 -16.84
CA VAL A 23 -10.16 11.05 -16.84
C VAL A 23 -10.05 11.64 -18.26
N GLY A 24 -10.28 10.82 -19.28
CA GLY A 24 -10.29 11.26 -20.69
C GLY A 24 -8.97 11.09 -21.43
N GLY A 25 -8.09 10.20 -20.94
CA GLY A 25 -6.87 9.80 -21.65
C GLY A 25 -7.17 9.03 -22.93
N THR A 26 -6.18 8.95 -23.80
CA THR A 26 -6.35 8.39 -25.16
C THR A 26 -5.34 7.29 -25.46
N ARG A 27 -5.76 6.29 -26.24
CA ARG A 27 -4.88 5.27 -26.84
C ARG A 27 -4.28 5.75 -28.17
N ASP A 28 -4.80 6.82 -28.75
CA ASP A 28 -4.29 7.35 -30.03
C ASP A 28 -2.93 8.01 -29.84
N GLU A 29 -1.91 7.45 -30.50
CA GLU A 29 -0.53 7.94 -30.41
C GLU A 29 -0.35 9.33 -31.04
N ASN A 30 -1.13 9.66 -32.07
CA ASN A 30 -1.06 10.97 -32.69
C ASN A 30 -1.61 12.07 -31.76
N GLU A 31 -2.76 11.80 -31.13
CA GLU A 31 -3.31 12.71 -30.12
C GLU A 31 -2.33 12.94 -28.97
N ARG A 32 -1.66 11.87 -28.48
CA ARG A 32 -0.64 12.00 -27.44
C ARG A 32 0.55 12.82 -27.91
N LYS A 33 1.02 12.61 -29.14
CA LYS A 33 2.12 13.36 -29.72
C LYS A 33 1.80 14.85 -29.84
N GLU A 34 0.65 15.19 -30.40
CA GLU A 34 0.18 16.58 -30.51
C GLU A 34 0.09 17.25 -29.13
N ALA A 35 -0.47 16.56 -28.14
CA ALA A 35 -0.56 17.06 -26.77
C ALA A 35 0.82 17.28 -26.13
N ARG A 36 1.81 16.41 -26.40
CA ARG A 36 3.19 16.57 -25.94
C ARG A 36 3.90 17.75 -26.60
N GLU A 37 3.65 17.99 -27.87
CA GLU A 37 4.19 19.18 -28.60
C GLU A 37 3.62 20.48 -27.99
N GLU A 38 2.31 20.52 -27.73
CA GLU A 38 1.67 21.65 -27.06
C GLU A 38 2.21 21.85 -25.64
N LEU A 39 2.27 20.77 -24.83
CA LEU A 39 2.79 20.81 -23.47
C LEU A 39 4.26 21.24 -23.46
N GLY A 40 5.07 20.77 -24.40
CA GLY A 40 6.48 21.13 -24.52
C GLY A 40 6.71 22.62 -24.78
N SER A 41 5.79 23.28 -25.47
CA SER A 41 5.83 24.72 -25.73
C SER A 41 5.26 25.57 -24.59
N SER A 42 4.54 24.96 -23.66
CA SER A 42 3.90 25.66 -22.52
C SER A 42 4.96 26.26 -21.58
N ARG A 43 4.67 27.45 -21.05
CA ARG A 43 5.55 28.12 -20.10
C ARG A 43 5.37 27.57 -18.70
N ILE A 44 6.46 27.39 -17.97
CA ILE A 44 6.45 26.94 -16.57
C ILE A 44 5.58 27.86 -15.72
N GLY A 45 5.68 29.19 -15.90
CA GLY A 45 4.87 30.15 -15.18
C GLY A 45 3.36 30.03 -15.40
N ASP A 46 2.93 29.57 -16.59
CA ASP A 46 1.51 29.34 -16.87
C ASP A 46 1.01 28.07 -16.15
N ILE A 47 1.83 27.02 -16.09
CA ILE A 47 1.53 25.79 -15.39
C ILE A 47 1.49 26.02 -13.87
N THR A 48 2.51 26.70 -13.32
CA THR A 48 2.61 27.00 -11.89
C THR A 48 1.43 27.82 -11.36
N LYS A 49 0.83 28.68 -12.21
CA LYS A 49 -0.33 29.50 -11.84
C LYS A 49 -1.67 28.80 -12.05
N ALA A 50 -1.68 27.67 -12.75
CA ALA A 50 -2.91 26.97 -13.06
C ALA A 50 -3.40 26.16 -11.85
N ALA A 51 -4.67 26.31 -11.49
CA ALA A 51 -5.34 25.43 -10.55
C ALA A 51 -5.88 24.20 -11.31
N PHE A 52 -5.19 23.07 -11.23
CA PHE A 52 -5.66 21.79 -11.80
C PHE A 52 -6.85 21.23 -11.02
N VAL A 53 -6.86 21.45 -9.71
CA VAL A 53 -7.97 21.19 -8.79
C VAL A 53 -8.17 22.44 -7.94
N GLU A 54 -9.39 22.89 -7.79
CA GLU A 54 -9.73 24.01 -6.89
C GLU A 54 -9.95 23.50 -5.47
N ASP A 55 -8.86 23.19 -4.76
CA ASP A 55 -8.88 22.63 -3.43
C ASP A 55 -7.78 23.23 -2.51
N GLN A 56 -7.90 22.99 -1.20
CA GLN A 56 -6.93 23.45 -0.20
C GLN A 56 -5.52 22.92 -0.47
N LEU A 57 -5.39 21.69 -1.00
CA LEU A 57 -4.09 21.09 -1.30
C LEU A 57 -3.36 21.89 -2.39
N THR A 58 -4.06 22.31 -3.44
CA THR A 58 -3.50 23.20 -4.49
C THR A 58 -2.97 24.49 -3.89
N GLU A 59 -3.76 25.16 -3.04
CA GLU A 59 -3.33 26.38 -2.37
C GLU A 59 -2.09 26.18 -1.51
N THR A 60 -2.05 25.05 -0.79
CA THR A 60 -0.92 24.70 0.08
C THR A 60 0.34 24.43 -0.72
N LEU A 61 0.24 23.64 -1.81
CA LEU A 61 1.38 23.36 -2.68
C LEU A 61 1.94 24.62 -3.34
N HIS A 62 1.07 25.52 -3.83
CA HIS A 62 1.51 26.79 -4.42
C HIS A 62 2.19 27.70 -3.39
N ARG A 63 1.65 27.81 -2.18
CA ARG A 63 2.26 28.60 -1.08
C ARG A 63 3.57 28.02 -0.56
N SER A 64 3.84 26.74 -0.80
CA SER A 64 5.07 26.08 -0.37
C SER A 64 6.26 26.33 -1.30
N LEU A 65 6.03 26.87 -2.48
CA LEU A 65 7.11 27.18 -3.43
C LEU A 65 7.94 28.38 -2.95
N ASP A 66 9.23 28.33 -3.21
CA ASP A 66 10.09 29.50 -3.14
C ASP A 66 9.72 30.45 -4.30
N SER A 67 9.12 31.58 -3.96
CA SER A 67 8.56 32.52 -4.95
C SER A 67 9.64 33.16 -5.83
N GLU A 68 10.84 33.43 -5.30
CA GLU A 68 11.93 34.02 -6.06
C GLU A 68 12.45 33.06 -7.11
N LEU A 69 12.68 31.80 -6.70
CA LEU A 69 13.09 30.74 -7.61
C LEU A 69 12.02 30.41 -8.64
N ALA A 70 10.75 30.37 -8.22
CA ALA A 70 9.63 30.14 -9.14
C ALA A 70 9.52 31.25 -10.20
N ASP A 71 9.74 32.52 -9.83
CA ASP A 71 9.72 33.66 -10.72
C ASP A 71 10.88 33.59 -11.75
N GLU A 72 12.07 33.15 -11.34
CA GLU A 72 13.20 32.93 -12.26
C GLU A 72 12.85 31.90 -13.35
N LEU A 73 12.01 30.89 -13.02
CA LEU A 73 11.65 29.81 -13.92
C LEU A 73 10.49 30.12 -14.87
N THR A 74 9.72 31.18 -14.63
CA THR A 74 8.45 31.47 -15.33
C THR A 74 8.53 31.48 -16.83
N ARG A 75 9.67 31.94 -17.40
CA ARG A 75 9.87 32.11 -18.84
C ARG A 75 10.31 30.83 -19.56
N LEU A 76 10.79 29.84 -18.84
CA LEU A 76 11.20 28.56 -19.43
C LEU A 76 9.99 27.81 -19.99
N SER A 77 10.15 27.16 -21.11
CA SER A 77 9.20 26.15 -21.59
C SER A 77 9.49 24.78 -20.95
N VAL A 78 8.52 23.89 -20.95
CA VAL A 78 8.71 22.51 -20.46
C VAL A 78 9.80 21.79 -21.27
N SER A 79 9.88 22.01 -22.59
CA SER A 79 10.96 21.47 -23.43
C SER A 79 12.35 22.03 -23.07
N GLU A 80 12.44 23.28 -22.64
CA GLU A 80 13.70 23.86 -22.15
C GLU A 80 14.09 23.24 -20.81
N LEU A 81 13.15 23.06 -19.89
CA LEU A 81 13.38 22.34 -18.64
C LEU A 81 13.86 20.91 -18.89
N LYS A 82 13.22 20.18 -19.81
CA LYS A 82 13.66 18.83 -20.21
C LYS A 82 15.13 18.83 -20.65
N ARG A 83 15.54 19.76 -21.51
CA ARG A 83 16.93 19.86 -21.97
C ARG A 83 17.92 20.15 -20.85
N ILE A 84 17.54 20.99 -19.88
CA ILE A 84 18.35 21.28 -18.68
C ILE A 84 18.54 20.03 -17.83
N LEU A 85 17.46 19.29 -17.57
CA LEU A 85 17.49 18.07 -16.75
C LEU A 85 18.28 16.93 -17.41
N LEU A 86 18.39 16.91 -18.73
CA LEU A 86 19.21 15.95 -19.47
C LEU A 86 20.66 16.42 -19.64
N GLY A 87 20.99 17.64 -19.24
CA GLY A 87 22.33 18.21 -19.36
C GLY A 87 23.28 17.71 -18.26
N ALA A 88 24.57 17.92 -18.46
CA ALA A 88 25.63 17.51 -17.54
C ALA A 88 25.49 18.12 -16.13
N ASP A 89 24.94 19.33 -16.04
CA ASP A 89 24.75 20.06 -14.77
C ASP A 89 23.39 19.82 -14.08
N ALA A 90 22.62 18.85 -14.55
CA ALA A 90 21.26 18.58 -14.07
C ALA A 90 21.16 18.49 -12.53
N ALA A 91 22.10 17.80 -11.89
CA ALA A 91 22.12 17.66 -10.44
C ALA A 91 22.37 18.98 -9.68
N ALA A 92 23.26 19.80 -10.19
CA ALA A 92 23.56 21.12 -9.60
C ALA A 92 22.39 22.07 -9.80
N TRP A 93 21.85 22.09 -11.02
CA TRP A 93 20.67 22.88 -11.34
C TRP A 93 19.47 22.50 -10.50
N THR A 94 19.16 21.21 -10.39
CA THR A 94 18.03 20.71 -9.58
C THR A 94 18.18 21.09 -8.11
N ARG A 95 19.37 20.95 -7.51
CA ARG A 95 19.59 21.37 -6.11
C ARG A 95 19.34 22.86 -5.89
N ARG A 96 19.58 23.70 -6.89
CA ARG A 96 19.34 25.14 -6.80
C ARG A 96 17.87 25.50 -6.96
N TYR A 97 17.18 24.90 -7.92
CA TYR A 97 15.88 25.39 -8.39
C TYR A 97 14.68 24.53 -7.99
N ARG A 98 14.88 23.34 -7.42
CA ARG A 98 13.78 22.40 -7.12
C ARG A 98 12.69 22.99 -6.23
N ASP A 99 13.04 23.91 -5.31
CA ASP A 99 12.10 24.50 -4.37
C ASP A 99 11.19 25.55 -5.04
N GLY A 100 11.57 26.02 -6.25
CA GLY A 100 10.72 26.83 -7.15
C GLY A 100 9.92 25.99 -8.15
N LEU A 101 10.09 24.66 -8.23
CA LEU A 101 9.36 23.81 -9.16
C LEU A 101 8.04 23.33 -8.57
N ALA A 102 6.92 23.71 -9.21
CA ALA A 102 5.61 23.14 -8.88
C ALA A 102 5.53 21.68 -9.27
N SER A 103 4.73 20.89 -8.53
CA SER A 103 4.53 19.46 -8.79
C SER A 103 4.00 19.20 -10.20
N GLU A 104 3.10 20.04 -10.66
CA GLU A 104 2.54 19.98 -12.02
C GLU A 104 3.61 20.25 -13.11
N VAL A 105 4.57 21.10 -12.83
CA VAL A 105 5.72 21.33 -13.76
C VAL A 105 6.61 20.09 -13.82
N ILE A 106 6.82 19.43 -12.67
CA ILE A 106 7.57 18.17 -12.61
C ILE A 106 6.82 17.07 -13.39
N ALA A 107 5.51 16.98 -13.24
CA ALA A 107 4.67 16.05 -14.02
C ALA A 107 4.74 16.37 -15.52
N ALA A 108 4.65 17.64 -15.90
CA ALA A 108 4.72 18.05 -17.30
C ALA A 108 6.02 17.61 -17.97
N VAL A 109 7.15 17.80 -17.32
CA VAL A 109 8.45 17.40 -17.90
C VAL A 109 8.59 15.87 -17.96
N ALA A 110 8.05 15.13 -17.00
CA ALA A 110 8.02 13.66 -17.01
C ALA A 110 7.29 13.11 -18.25
N LYS A 111 6.14 13.70 -18.61
CA LYS A 111 5.34 13.32 -19.78
C LYS A 111 6.08 13.51 -21.13
N LEU A 112 7.06 14.42 -21.20
CA LEU A 112 7.84 14.66 -22.40
C LEU A 112 9.05 13.72 -22.53
N MET A 113 9.41 12.98 -21.50
CA MET A 113 10.59 12.11 -21.46
C MET A 113 10.27 10.70 -21.94
N THR A 114 11.20 10.10 -22.66
CA THR A 114 11.23 8.65 -22.90
C THR A 114 11.67 7.91 -21.63
N ASP A 115 11.51 6.58 -21.60
CA ASP A 115 11.95 5.76 -20.46
C ASP A 115 13.45 5.90 -20.19
N ASP A 116 14.27 5.94 -21.26
CA ASP A 116 15.72 6.17 -21.14
C ASP A 116 16.05 7.55 -20.57
N GLU A 117 15.32 8.59 -20.97
CA GLU A 117 15.48 9.95 -20.48
C GLU A 117 15.06 10.08 -19.01
N LEU A 118 13.93 9.47 -18.61
CA LEU A 118 13.51 9.37 -17.20
C LEU A 118 14.58 8.69 -16.35
N GLY A 119 15.10 7.56 -16.84
CA GLY A 119 16.18 6.83 -16.21
C GLY A 119 17.47 7.65 -16.10
N ALA A 120 17.84 8.38 -17.15
CA ALA A 120 19.05 9.22 -17.14
C ALA A 120 18.97 10.34 -16.09
N VAL A 121 17.85 11.05 -16.01
CA VAL A 121 17.61 12.08 -14.98
C VAL A 121 17.60 11.45 -13.59
N SER A 122 16.93 10.33 -13.41
CA SER A 122 16.85 9.64 -12.10
C SER A 122 18.24 9.22 -11.60
N ARG A 123 19.13 8.71 -12.48
CA ARG A 123 20.50 8.32 -12.11
C ARG A 123 21.43 9.49 -11.82
N ALA A 124 21.10 10.68 -12.28
CA ALA A 124 21.86 11.89 -11.98
C ALA A 124 21.49 12.49 -10.61
N LEU A 125 20.34 12.15 -10.05
CA LEU A 125 19.78 12.77 -8.85
C LEU A 125 19.80 11.80 -7.65
N PHE A 126 20.38 12.26 -6.55
CA PHE A 126 20.39 11.54 -5.28
C PHE A 126 20.04 12.49 -4.13
N ASN A 127 19.16 12.05 -3.23
CA ASN A 127 18.69 12.82 -2.09
C ASN A 127 19.00 12.02 -0.81
N PRO A 128 20.26 11.97 -0.35
CA PRO A 128 20.64 11.17 0.80
C PRO A 128 20.03 11.72 2.09
N LEU A 129 19.61 10.81 2.95
CA LEU A 129 19.32 11.12 4.34
C LEU A 129 20.63 11.33 5.12
N PRO A 130 20.60 12.05 6.26
CA PRO A 130 21.78 12.21 7.08
C PRO A 130 22.40 10.86 7.52
N GLY A 131 23.71 10.73 7.41
CA GLY A 131 24.45 9.52 7.78
C GLY A 131 25.89 9.54 7.28
N ASP A 132 26.74 8.68 7.86
CA ASP A 132 28.15 8.56 7.50
C ASP A 132 28.38 7.52 6.40
N GLY A 133 29.38 7.76 5.56
CA GLY A 133 29.77 6.86 4.48
C GLY A 133 28.69 6.76 3.40
N ILE A 134 28.30 5.53 3.02
CA ILE A 134 27.16 5.31 2.12
C ILE A 134 25.88 5.46 2.95
N ALA A 135 25.29 6.64 2.91
CA ALA A 135 24.01 6.94 3.57
C ALA A 135 22.82 6.43 2.74
N ILE A 136 21.65 6.30 3.37
CA ILE A 136 20.40 5.93 2.70
C ILE A 136 20.10 6.98 1.63
N GLY A 137 19.84 6.55 0.39
CA GLY A 137 19.57 7.44 -0.74
C GLY A 137 20.79 8.08 -1.38
N ALA A 138 22.02 7.79 -0.93
CA ALA A 138 23.25 8.28 -1.55
C ALA A 138 23.58 7.54 -2.87
N HIS A 139 24.45 8.13 -3.66
CA HIS A 139 25.08 7.43 -4.79
C HIS A 139 25.80 6.17 -4.25
N GLY A 140 25.59 5.03 -4.85
CA GLY A 140 26.14 3.77 -4.38
C GLY A 140 25.32 3.03 -3.30
N HIS A 141 24.24 3.65 -2.80
CA HIS A 141 23.28 2.98 -1.93
C HIS A 141 22.22 2.22 -2.73
N PHE A 142 21.89 1.01 -2.29
CA PHE A 142 20.68 0.28 -2.63
C PHE A 142 20.20 -0.49 -1.42
N GLY A 143 19.21 0.07 -0.76
CA GLY A 143 18.65 -0.43 0.48
C GLY A 143 17.39 -1.26 0.31
N SER A 144 16.79 -1.53 1.45
CA SER A 144 15.53 -2.27 1.52
C SER A 144 14.67 -1.88 2.71
N ARG A 145 13.36 -1.92 2.49
CA ARG A 145 12.35 -2.02 3.52
C ARG A 145 12.02 -3.50 3.72
N ILE A 146 12.12 -4.02 4.94
CA ILE A 146 11.56 -5.33 5.27
C ILE A 146 10.06 -5.16 5.54
N GLN A 147 9.21 -5.97 4.87
CA GLN A 147 7.79 -6.08 5.15
C GLN A 147 7.47 -7.47 5.73
N PRO A 148 7.46 -7.60 7.08
CA PRO A 148 7.26 -8.88 7.73
C PRO A 148 5.78 -9.15 8.03
N ASN A 149 4.90 -8.92 7.05
CA ASN A 149 3.46 -9.08 7.23
C ASN A 149 3.08 -10.50 7.66
N SER A 150 2.11 -10.59 8.57
CA SER A 150 1.50 -11.83 9.05
C SER A 150 -0.02 -11.72 8.97
N PRO A 151 -0.73 -12.69 8.37
CA PRO A 151 -2.20 -12.67 8.28
C PRO A 151 -2.93 -12.65 9.63
N GLY A 152 -2.24 -13.06 10.70
CA GLY A 152 -2.81 -13.11 12.05
C GLY A 152 -2.09 -12.24 13.08
N ASP A 153 -1.23 -11.33 12.65
CA ASP A 153 -0.34 -10.55 13.55
C ASP A 153 0.48 -11.47 14.49
N ASP A 154 0.89 -12.63 13.98
CA ASP A 154 1.64 -13.63 14.75
C ASP A 154 3.08 -13.17 14.97
N HIS A 155 3.47 -13.07 16.24
CA HIS A 155 4.78 -12.53 16.63
C HIS A 155 5.96 -13.38 16.11
N GLU A 156 5.81 -14.69 15.99
CA GLU A 156 6.89 -15.55 15.49
C GLU A 156 7.03 -15.44 13.98
N GLU A 157 5.92 -15.38 13.23
CA GLU A 157 5.95 -15.12 11.79
C GLU A 157 6.66 -13.81 11.48
N ILE A 158 6.31 -12.74 12.20
CA ILE A 158 6.92 -11.42 12.06
C ILE A 158 8.41 -11.48 12.41
N LEU A 159 8.76 -12.03 13.57
CA LEU A 159 10.14 -12.14 14.02
C LEU A 159 11.01 -12.89 13.01
N PHE A 160 10.61 -14.10 12.61
CA PHE A 160 11.43 -14.91 11.71
C PHE A 160 11.50 -14.30 10.31
N SER A 161 10.47 -13.60 9.84
CA SER A 161 10.51 -12.84 8.59
C SER A 161 11.56 -11.71 8.64
N VAL A 162 11.61 -10.95 9.74
CA VAL A 162 12.64 -9.92 9.95
C VAL A 162 14.03 -10.54 9.97
N LEU A 163 14.23 -11.61 10.77
CA LEU A 163 15.54 -12.28 10.89
C LEU A 163 16.01 -12.84 9.54
N GLU A 164 15.12 -13.41 8.76
CA GLU A 164 15.46 -13.86 7.41
C GLU A 164 15.89 -12.71 6.51
N GLY A 165 15.14 -11.60 6.49
CA GLY A 165 15.51 -10.40 5.73
C GLY A 165 16.93 -9.92 6.06
N LEU A 166 17.31 -9.92 7.34
CA LEU A 166 18.67 -9.55 7.79
C LEU A 166 19.74 -10.47 7.22
N THR A 167 19.47 -11.77 7.06
CA THR A 167 20.46 -12.72 6.48
C THR A 167 20.76 -12.44 5.00
N TYR A 168 19.87 -11.72 4.30
CA TYR A 168 20.06 -11.24 2.92
C TYR A 168 20.54 -9.79 2.86
N GLY A 169 20.91 -9.21 4.01
CA GLY A 169 21.35 -7.82 4.09
C GLY A 169 20.22 -6.82 3.85
N CYS A 170 18.96 -7.19 4.16
CA CYS A 170 17.82 -6.29 4.07
C CYS A 170 17.56 -5.54 5.37
N GLY A 171 16.78 -4.46 5.31
CA GLY A 171 16.23 -3.74 6.46
C GLY A 171 17.05 -2.54 6.91
N ASP A 172 17.91 -2.01 6.07
CA ASP A 172 18.71 -0.81 6.41
C ASP A 172 17.91 0.49 6.35
N VAL A 173 16.82 0.53 5.63
CA VAL A 173 15.98 1.73 5.53
C VAL A 173 14.91 1.73 6.62
N ILE A 174 14.07 0.70 6.65
CA ILE A 174 12.99 0.58 7.63
C ILE A 174 12.50 -0.88 7.71
N ILE A 175 11.96 -1.25 8.87
CA ILE A 175 11.12 -2.43 9.05
C ILE A 175 9.68 -1.94 9.15
N GLY A 176 8.88 -2.16 8.11
CA GLY A 176 7.51 -1.66 8.00
C GLY A 176 6.49 -2.80 7.95
N LEU A 177 5.58 -2.86 8.92
CA LEU A 177 4.61 -3.93 9.12
C LEU A 177 3.18 -3.41 8.93
N ASN A 178 2.42 -4.00 8.00
CA ASN A 178 0.98 -3.77 7.92
C ASN A 178 0.27 -4.65 8.95
N PRO A 179 -0.52 -4.09 9.89
CA PRO A 179 -1.25 -4.88 10.87
C PRO A 179 -2.47 -5.55 10.22
N ALA A 180 -2.78 -6.79 10.61
CA ALA A 180 -4.03 -7.46 10.23
C ALA A 180 -5.24 -6.89 11.00
N SER A 181 -5.00 -6.29 12.16
CA SER A 181 -5.97 -5.51 12.95
C SER A 181 -5.43 -4.12 13.18
N ASP A 182 -6.20 -3.10 12.82
CA ASP A 182 -5.81 -1.71 12.93
C ASP A 182 -6.25 -1.02 14.23
N ASP A 183 -6.58 -1.79 15.28
CA ASP A 183 -6.89 -1.23 16.60
C ASP A 183 -5.61 -0.82 17.36
N VAL A 184 -5.73 0.23 18.16
CA VAL A 184 -4.58 0.84 18.88
C VAL A 184 -3.83 -0.15 19.77
N ALA A 185 -4.52 -1.13 20.38
CA ALA A 185 -3.87 -2.10 21.26
C ALA A 185 -2.98 -3.06 20.45
N THR A 186 -3.42 -3.46 19.27
CA THR A 186 -2.62 -4.27 18.34
C THR A 186 -1.43 -3.47 17.83
N ILE A 187 -1.62 -2.22 17.43
CA ILE A 187 -0.53 -1.33 16.99
C ILE A 187 0.54 -1.23 18.09
N VAL A 188 0.14 -0.98 19.35
CA VAL A 188 1.08 -0.92 20.49
C VAL A 188 1.90 -2.20 20.63
N ARG A 189 1.26 -3.36 20.58
CA ARG A 189 1.96 -4.67 20.71
C ARG A 189 2.98 -4.89 19.58
N LEU A 190 2.61 -4.54 18.35
CA LEU A 190 3.46 -4.71 17.18
C LEU A 190 4.63 -3.71 17.18
N GLU A 191 4.41 -2.45 17.55
CA GLU A 191 5.48 -1.45 17.74
C GLU A 191 6.49 -1.92 18.81
N GLU A 192 6.03 -2.47 19.94
CA GLU A 192 6.89 -3.04 20.96
C GLU A 192 7.67 -4.26 20.48
N LEU A 193 7.08 -5.10 19.63
CA LEU A 193 7.77 -6.22 19.02
C LEU A 193 8.93 -5.74 18.13
N LEU A 194 8.63 -4.84 17.19
CA LEU A 194 9.65 -4.30 16.27
C LEU A 194 10.74 -3.55 17.03
N ARG A 195 10.37 -2.72 18.03
CA ARG A 195 11.32 -2.02 18.89
C ARG A 195 12.28 -2.98 19.56
N ARG A 196 11.77 -4.06 20.20
CA ARG A 196 12.63 -5.06 20.86
C ARG A 196 13.61 -5.72 19.90
N VAL A 197 13.20 -6.03 18.68
CA VAL A 197 14.10 -6.61 17.67
C VAL A 197 15.20 -5.63 17.29
N VAL A 198 14.85 -4.38 16.99
CA VAL A 198 15.79 -3.34 16.60
C VAL A 198 16.80 -3.05 17.74
N GLU A 199 16.30 -2.86 18.96
CA GLU A 199 17.16 -2.57 20.14
C GLU A 199 18.09 -3.74 20.50
N ARG A 200 17.58 -4.98 20.56
CA ARG A 200 18.40 -6.15 20.94
C ARG A 200 19.46 -6.50 19.91
N LEU A 201 19.15 -6.32 18.64
CA LEU A 201 20.12 -6.52 17.58
C LEU A 201 20.93 -5.26 17.29
N GLU A 202 20.70 -4.15 18.01
CA GLU A 202 21.34 -2.84 17.80
C GLU A 202 21.35 -2.44 16.33
N LEU A 203 20.21 -2.60 15.64
CA LEU A 203 20.12 -2.32 14.22
C LEU A 203 20.07 -0.80 13.98
N PRO A 204 20.91 -0.26 13.10
CA PRO A 204 20.87 1.15 12.71
C PRO A 204 19.75 1.35 11.66
N THR A 205 18.52 1.03 12.01
CA THR A 205 17.34 1.14 11.18
C THR A 205 16.17 1.66 11.98
N ARG A 206 15.12 2.07 11.29
CA ARG A 206 13.86 2.49 11.89
C ARG A 206 12.80 1.40 11.74
N TYR A 207 11.69 1.57 12.45
CA TYR A 207 10.54 0.66 12.36
C TYR A 207 9.23 1.44 12.42
N SER A 208 8.17 0.85 11.86
CA SER A 208 6.82 1.40 11.89
C SER A 208 5.78 0.31 11.71
N VAL A 209 4.69 0.39 12.45
CA VAL A 209 3.44 -0.31 12.13
C VAL A 209 2.62 0.60 11.23
N LEU A 210 2.33 0.15 10.02
CA LEU A 210 1.72 0.94 8.95
C LEU A 210 0.21 1.06 9.14
N SER A 211 -0.16 1.78 10.18
CA SER A 211 -1.52 2.24 10.46
C SER A 211 -1.62 3.75 10.21
N ASP A 212 -2.84 4.27 10.10
CA ASP A 212 -3.00 5.72 9.91
C ASP A 212 -2.36 6.53 11.06
N ILE A 213 -1.90 7.74 10.74
CA ILE A 213 -1.16 8.61 11.67
C ILE A 213 -2.00 9.00 12.91
N VAL A 214 -3.33 8.98 12.81
CA VAL A 214 -4.25 9.28 13.92
C VAL A 214 -4.15 8.18 14.97
N LYS A 215 -4.22 6.91 14.55
CA LYS A 215 -4.08 5.75 15.44
C LYS A 215 -2.67 5.62 15.99
N GLN A 216 -1.66 5.88 15.17
CA GLN A 216 -0.27 5.92 15.65
C GLN A 216 -0.07 7.01 16.70
N THR A 217 -0.69 8.18 16.54
CA THR A 217 -0.68 9.24 17.56
C THR A 217 -1.30 8.76 18.87
N SER A 218 -2.40 8.02 18.79
CA SER A 218 -3.04 7.39 19.95
C SER A 218 -2.15 6.30 20.59
N ALA A 219 -1.45 5.52 19.79
CA ALA A 219 -0.51 4.49 20.26
C ALA A 219 0.70 5.11 20.98
N ARG A 220 1.19 6.28 20.54
CA ARG A 220 2.29 7.02 21.17
C ARG A 220 2.05 7.36 22.64
N ALA A 221 0.79 7.48 23.05
CA ALA A 221 0.47 7.69 24.47
C ALA A 221 0.79 6.46 25.36
N ARG A 222 1.05 5.30 24.76
CA ARG A 222 1.23 4.00 25.44
C ARG A 222 2.59 3.36 25.21
N THR A 223 3.20 3.62 24.04
CA THR A 223 4.51 3.06 23.67
C THR A 223 5.25 4.04 22.75
N ARG A 224 6.55 3.79 22.55
CA ARG A 224 7.34 4.52 21.54
C ARG A 224 6.92 4.06 20.14
N VAL A 225 6.49 4.98 19.31
CA VAL A 225 6.33 4.82 17.86
C VAL A 225 7.50 5.56 17.21
N ASP A 226 8.32 4.86 16.45
CA ASP A 226 9.58 5.42 15.91
C ASP A 226 9.33 6.28 14.67
N VAL A 227 8.44 5.85 13.78
CA VAL A 227 8.15 6.53 12.52
C VAL A 227 6.64 6.64 12.32
N GLY A 228 6.16 7.87 12.11
CA GLY A 228 4.78 8.12 11.73
C GLY A 228 4.52 7.73 10.28
N PHE A 229 3.42 7.04 10.03
CA PHE A 229 3.05 6.55 8.70
C PHE A 229 1.76 7.21 8.21
N GLN A 230 1.73 7.57 6.93
CA GLN A 230 0.49 7.92 6.23
C GLN A 230 0.61 7.71 4.73
N SER A 231 -0.45 7.18 4.11
CA SER A 231 -0.61 7.23 2.66
C SER A 231 -1.01 8.63 2.21
N LEU A 232 -0.42 9.10 1.10
CA LEU A 232 -0.67 10.43 0.55
C LEU A 232 -1.42 10.36 -0.77
N ALA A 233 -2.08 11.46 -1.13
CA ALA A 233 -2.77 11.60 -2.40
C ALA A 233 -2.66 13.03 -2.93
N GLY A 234 -2.89 13.19 -4.25
CA GLY A 234 -2.73 14.44 -4.98
C GLY A 234 -3.96 15.36 -4.98
N THR A 235 -5.06 15.02 -4.28
CA THR A 235 -6.24 15.89 -4.09
C THR A 235 -6.67 15.91 -2.64
N SER A 236 -7.25 17.02 -2.16
CA SER A 236 -7.81 17.11 -0.80
C SER A 236 -8.88 16.05 -0.57
N ARG A 237 -9.69 15.76 -1.58
CA ARG A 237 -10.75 14.74 -1.51
C ARG A 237 -10.18 13.35 -1.31
N ALA A 238 -9.13 12.97 -2.06
CA ALA A 238 -8.51 11.66 -1.91
C ALA A 238 -7.81 11.53 -0.55
N LEU A 239 -7.10 12.56 -0.10
CA LEU A 239 -6.39 12.56 1.18
C LEU A 239 -7.38 12.45 2.36
N SER A 240 -8.42 13.29 2.40
CA SER A 240 -9.43 13.25 3.47
C SER A 240 -10.24 11.96 3.44
N GLY A 241 -10.53 11.42 2.27
CA GLY A 241 -11.24 10.13 2.11
C GLY A 241 -10.48 8.92 2.65
N MET A 242 -9.14 9.02 2.79
CA MET A 242 -8.31 7.96 3.37
C MET A 242 -8.18 8.07 4.90
N VAL A 243 -7.99 9.28 5.43
CA VAL A 243 -7.59 9.47 6.84
C VAL A 243 -8.49 10.42 7.61
N GLY A 244 -9.47 11.06 6.96
CA GLY A 244 -10.37 12.03 7.60
C GLY A 244 -9.70 13.35 7.98
N LEU A 245 -8.52 13.66 7.44
CA LEU A 245 -7.75 14.87 7.68
C LEU A 245 -7.54 15.64 6.37
N ASP A 246 -7.42 16.94 6.49
CA ASP A 246 -6.82 17.78 5.47
C ASP A 246 -5.29 17.83 5.62
N VAL A 247 -4.61 18.54 4.72
CA VAL A 247 -3.14 18.61 4.72
C VAL A 247 -2.59 19.34 5.95
N ASP A 248 -3.30 20.29 6.51
CA ASP A 248 -2.89 21.02 7.72
C ASP A 248 -3.04 20.14 8.96
N GLY A 249 -4.14 19.41 9.09
CA GLY A 249 -4.35 18.41 10.15
C GLY A 249 -3.32 17.29 10.09
N LEU A 250 -2.96 16.84 8.88
CA LEU A 250 -1.89 15.86 8.71
C LEU A 250 -0.52 16.42 9.14
N LEU A 251 -0.19 17.65 8.76
CA LEU A 251 1.04 18.33 9.18
C LEU A 251 1.12 18.47 10.71
N ASP A 252 0.01 18.82 11.36
CA ASP A 252 -0.03 18.99 12.81
C ASP A 252 0.28 17.67 13.54
N LEU A 253 -0.28 16.57 13.08
CA LEU A 253 0.05 15.24 13.63
C LEU A 253 1.49 14.84 13.31
N ALA A 254 1.95 15.10 12.08
CA ALA A 254 3.31 14.74 11.61
C ALA A 254 4.41 15.42 12.45
N ARG A 255 4.20 16.64 12.97
CA ARG A 255 5.13 17.32 13.88
C ARG A 255 5.42 16.54 15.17
N GLY A 256 4.58 15.60 15.49
CA GLY A 256 4.77 14.72 16.64
C GLY A 256 5.80 13.62 16.45
N PHE A 257 6.36 13.41 15.26
CA PHE A 257 7.23 12.30 14.94
C PHE A 257 8.63 12.77 14.47
N ASP A 258 9.68 12.09 14.93
CA ASP A 258 11.06 12.33 14.49
C ASP A 258 11.36 11.70 13.12
N GLY A 259 10.57 10.73 12.72
CA GLY A 259 10.61 10.06 11.44
C GLY A 259 9.23 9.99 10.79
N LEU A 260 9.18 10.12 9.47
CA LEU A 260 7.97 10.02 8.68
C LEU A 260 8.18 9.05 7.52
N TYR A 261 7.22 8.20 7.31
CA TYR A 261 7.15 7.28 6.19
C TYR A 261 5.82 7.49 5.45
N PHE A 262 5.92 7.94 4.22
CA PHE A 262 4.75 8.13 3.37
C PHE A 262 4.68 7.06 2.30
N GLU A 263 3.47 6.55 2.04
CA GLU A 263 3.19 5.74 0.87
C GLU A 263 2.35 6.51 -0.14
N THR A 264 2.64 6.27 -1.41
CA THR A 264 1.89 6.77 -2.55
C THR A 264 1.60 5.61 -3.50
N GLY A 265 0.84 5.85 -4.56
CA GLY A 265 0.60 4.84 -5.58
C GLY A 265 -0.12 5.47 -6.77
N GLN A 266 0.59 5.51 -7.90
CA GLN A 266 0.04 6.07 -9.14
C GLN A 266 -1.27 5.35 -9.50
N GLY A 267 -2.36 6.12 -9.62
CA GLY A 267 -3.71 5.61 -9.91
C GLY A 267 -4.64 5.47 -8.71
N SER A 268 -4.14 5.63 -7.47
CA SER A 268 -4.99 5.48 -6.26
C SER A 268 -6.18 6.44 -6.23
N ALA A 269 -5.99 7.70 -6.58
CA ALA A 269 -7.07 8.68 -6.63
C ALA A 269 -8.09 8.39 -7.75
N VAL A 270 -7.65 7.82 -8.87
CA VAL A 270 -8.52 7.38 -9.96
C VAL A 270 -9.43 6.25 -9.50
N THR A 271 -8.86 5.21 -8.90
CA THR A 271 -9.62 4.06 -8.39
C THR A 271 -10.60 4.47 -7.29
N ASN A 272 -10.24 5.44 -6.45
CA ASN A 272 -11.11 5.98 -5.41
C ASN A 272 -12.12 7.03 -5.92
N GLN A 273 -12.22 7.25 -7.22
CA GLN A 273 -13.10 8.26 -7.84
C GLN A 273 -12.89 9.68 -7.29
N ALA A 274 -11.65 9.99 -6.93
CA ALA A 274 -11.24 11.24 -6.33
C ALA A 274 -10.15 11.98 -7.14
N ALA A 275 -10.03 11.65 -8.45
CA ALA A 275 -9.04 12.22 -9.35
C ALA A 275 -9.38 13.66 -9.82
N GLU A 276 -10.63 14.09 -9.66
CA GLU A 276 -11.11 15.45 -10.01
C GLU A 276 -10.79 15.86 -11.48
N GLY A 277 -10.72 14.86 -12.38
CA GLY A 277 -10.40 15.06 -13.80
C GLY A 277 -8.92 15.23 -14.12
N VAL A 278 -8.04 15.03 -13.14
CA VAL A 278 -6.58 15.11 -13.30
C VAL A 278 -5.99 13.71 -13.51
N ASP A 279 -4.97 13.61 -14.34
CA ASP A 279 -4.31 12.35 -14.66
C ASP A 279 -3.43 11.81 -13.52
N MET A 280 -3.14 10.50 -13.61
CA MET A 280 -2.42 9.78 -12.55
C MET A 280 -1.01 10.31 -12.30
N VAL A 281 -0.26 10.68 -13.35
CA VAL A 281 1.11 11.19 -13.22
C VAL A 281 1.14 12.53 -12.49
N THR A 282 0.20 13.41 -12.84
CA THR A 282 0.08 14.72 -12.18
C THR A 282 -0.34 14.57 -10.72
N LEU A 283 -1.30 13.68 -10.43
CA LEU A 283 -1.74 13.42 -9.06
C LEU A 283 -0.62 12.82 -8.20
N GLU A 284 0.20 11.95 -8.77
CA GLU A 284 1.34 11.35 -8.07
C GLU A 284 2.42 12.40 -7.77
N ALA A 285 2.75 13.25 -8.74
CA ALA A 285 3.66 14.39 -8.51
C ALA A 285 3.17 15.31 -7.38
N ARG A 286 1.85 15.57 -7.31
CA ARG A 286 1.24 16.36 -6.23
C ARG A 286 1.35 15.67 -4.87
N ALA A 287 1.21 14.33 -4.80
CA ALA A 287 1.42 13.57 -3.57
C ALA A 287 2.88 13.70 -3.09
N TYR A 288 3.86 13.68 -3.99
CA TYR A 288 5.26 14.00 -3.65
C TYR A 288 5.44 15.45 -3.20
N GLY A 289 4.68 16.39 -3.78
CA GLY A 289 4.62 17.78 -3.31
C GLY A 289 4.16 17.88 -1.85
N VAL A 290 3.14 17.11 -1.45
CA VAL A 290 2.67 17.02 -0.05
C VAL A 290 3.76 16.46 0.85
N ALA A 291 4.43 15.38 0.43
CA ALA A 291 5.54 14.79 1.20
C ALA A 291 6.68 15.81 1.40
N ARG A 292 7.05 16.56 0.34
CA ARG A 292 8.03 17.65 0.42
C ARG A 292 7.60 18.71 1.42
N TYR A 293 6.36 19.20 1.30
CA TYR A 293 5.80 20.23 2.18
C TYR A 293 5.86 19.83 3.66
N ILE A 294 5.43 18.60 3.98
CA ILE A 294 5.44 18.10 5.37
C ILE A 294 6.86 17.93 5.88
N ARG A 295 7.77 17.33 5.08
CA ARG A 295 9.18 17.16 5.43
C ARG A 295 9.86 18.50 5.77
N GLU A 296 9.67 19.52 4.94
CA GLU A 296 10.29 20.84 5.13
C GLU A 296 9.74 21.56 6.38
N ARG A 297 8.47 21.37 6.69
CA ARG A 297 7.83 21.98 7.86
C ARG A 297 8.10 21.27 9.17
N THR A 298 8.39 19.98 9.13
CA THR A 298 8.69 19.17 10.32
C THR A 298 10.20 19.03 10.57
N GLY A 299 11.02 19.06 9.52
CA GLY A 299 12.44 18.70 9.58
C GLY A 299 12.69 17.23 9.91
N ALA A 300 11.65 16.40 9.90
CA ALA A 300 11.75 14.99 10.26
C ALA A 300 12.53 14.17 9.22
N TRP A 301 13.19 13.11 9.68
CA TRP A 301 13.69 12.06 8.79
C TRP A 301 12.53 11.52 7.96
N THR A 302 12.60 11.63 6.64
CA THR A 302 11.44 11.32 5.78
C THR A 302 11.83 10.44 4.61
N ILE A 303 11.07 9.36 4.41
CA ILE A 303 11.11 8.53 3.21
C ILE A 303 9.72 8.46 2.57
N VAL A 304 9.70 8.20 1.26
CA VAL A 304 8.48 7.88 0.51
C VAL A 304 8.66 6.54 -0.17
N ASN A 305 7.60 5.77 -0.26
CA ASN A 305 7.53 4.52 -1.01
C ASN A 305 6.34 4.58 -1.97
N ASP A 306 6.61 4.46 -3.26
CA ASP A 306 5.53 4.24 -4.22
C ASP A 306 5.20 2.75 -4.30
N VAL A 307 3.93 2.42 -4.13
CA VAL A 307 3.40 1.05 -4.20
C VAL A 307 2.84 0.82 -5.60
N ALA A 308 3.76 0.73 -6.57
CA ALA A 308 3.43 0.60 -7.98
C ALA A 308 2.83 -0.78 -8.30
N GLY A 309 1.63 -0.81 -8.87
CA GLY A 309 0.95 -2.05 -9.28
C GLY A 309 0.09 -2.72 -8.21
N PHE A 310 -0.03 -2.16 -7.02
CA PHE A 310 -0.88 -2.71 -5.96
C PHE A 310 -2.38 -2.60 -6.26
N ILE A 311 -2.81 -1.63 -7.06
CA ILE A 311 -4.23 -1.36 -7.31
C ILE A 311 -4.84 -2.45 -8.17
N GLY A 312 -4.42 -2.59 -9.43
CA GLY A 312 -4.92 -3.65 -10.30
C GLY A 312 -4.95 -3.28 -11.79
N PRO A 313 -5.58 -4.14 -12.62
CA PRO A 313 -5.58 -3.99 -14.07
C PRO A 313 -6.37 -2.77 -14.57
N GLU A 314 -7.19 -2.16 -13.73
CA GLU A 314 -7.85 -0.89 -14.03
C GLU A 314 -6.89 0.30 -14.10
N VAL A 315 -5.68 0.13 -13.57
CA VAL A 315 -4.62 1.14 -13.61
C VAL A 315 -3.50 0.73 -14.57
N PHE A 316 -2.95 -0.48 -14.40
CA PHE A 316 -1.90 -1.04 -15.25
C PHE A 316 -2.27 -2.45 -15.71
N ARG A 317 -2.21 -2.73 -17.03
CA ARG A 317 -2.47 -4.06 -17.59
C ARG A 317 -1.23 -4.77 -18.09
N THR A 318 -0.14 -4.05 -18.30
CA THR A 318 1.08 -4.62 -18.86
C THR A 318 2.30 -4.28 -18.03
N GLY A 319 3.35 -5.09 -18.18
CA GLY A 319 4.64 -4.80 -17.57
C GLY A 319 5.24 -3.47 -18.03
N ASP A 320 5.01 -3.08 -19.30
CA ASP A 320 5.52 -1.82 -19.83
C ASP A 320 4.85 -0.62 -19.16
N GLN A 321 3.53 -0.69 -18.91
CA GLN A 321 2.82 0.35 -18.16
C GLN A 321 3.34 0.48 -16.72
N LEU A 322 3.62 -0.65 -16.06
CA LEU A 322 4.21 -0.68 -14.72
C LEU A 322 5.64 -0.14 -14.72
N LEU A 323 6.46 -0.55 -15.69
CA LEU A 323 7.81 0.00 -15.86
C LEU A 323 7.77 1.52 -16.00
N ARG A 324 6.95 2.01 -16.93
CA ARG A 324 6.79 3.44 -17.19
C ARG A 324 6.40 4.21 -15.93
N ALA A 325 5.42 3.73 -15.17
CA ALA A 325 5.00 4.34 -13.92
C ALA A 325 6.16 4.42 -12.91
N CYS A 326 6.85 3.32 -12.64
CA CYS A 326 8.00 3.30 -11.73
C CYS A 326 9.12 4.27 -12.13
N LEU A 327 9.37 4.45 -13.44
CA LEU A 327 10.37 5.41 -13.93
C LEU A 327 9.92 6.86 -13.71
N GLU A 328 8.66 7.18 -14.03
CA GLU A 328 8.06 8.50 -13.80
C GLU A 328 8.10 8.85 -12.31
N ASP A 329 7.62 7.95 -11.46
CA ASP A 329 7.50 8.16 -10.02
C ASP A 329 8.87 8.34 -9.35
N THR A 330 9.86 7.52 -9.72
CA THR A 330 11.23 7.67 -9.21
C THR A 330 11.83 9.01 -9.61
N MET A 331 11.69 9.42 -10.87
CA MET A 331 12.22 10.69 -11.35
C MET A 331 11.52 11.88 -10.69
N MET A 332 10.18 11.86 -10.61
CA MET A 332 9.39 12.93 -10.01
C MET A 332 9.69 13.11 -8.52
N ALA A 333 9.76 12.01 -7.75
CA ALA A 333 10.11 12.05 -6.34
C ALA A 333 11.52 12.62 -6.10
N LYS A 334 12.51 12.25 -6.96
CA LYS A 334 13.86 12.76 -6.87
C LYS A 334 13.94 14.26 -7.19
N LEU A 335 13.14 14.76 -8.12
CA LEU A 335 13.04 16.21 -8.40
C LEU A 335 12.42 16.98 -7.22
N HIS A 336 11.49 16.35 -6.47
CA HIS A 336 10.99 16.93 -5.22
C HIS A 336 11.99 16.85 -4.05
N GLY A 337 13.18 16.30 -4.27
CA GLY A 337 14.20 16.17 -3.23
C GLY A 337 13.92 15.07 -2.21
N ILE A 338 13.14 14.08 -2.57
CA ILE A 338 12.69 13.00 -1.68
C ILE A 338 13.60 11.78 -1.80
N THR A 339 13.91 11.15 -0.66
CA THR A 339 14.49 9.80 -0.60
C THR A 339 13.38 8.80 -0.84
N MET A 340 13.37 8.20 -2.03
CA MET A 340 12.25 7.40 -2.51
C MET A 340 12.64 5.95 -2.77
N GLY A 341 11.79 5.04 -2.35
CA GLY A 341 11.80 3.64 -2.72
C GLY A 341 10.55 3.20 -3.45
N LEU A 342 10.59 1.97 -3.92
CA LEU A 342 9.49 1.34 -4.66
C LEU A 342 9.07 0.02 -4.01
N ASP A 343 7.80 -0.24 -4.03
CA ASP A 343 7.26 -1.58 -4.04
C ASP A 343 6.86 -1.93 -5.48
N VAL A 344 7.78 -2.54 -6.22
CA VAL A 344 7.49 -3.01 -7.57
C VAL A 344 6.67 -4.29 -7.45
N CYS A 345 5.38 -4.17 -7.63
CA CYS A 345 4.45 -5.23 -7.33
C CYS A 345 3.39 -5.43 -8.44
N ALA A 346 2.71 -6.55 -8.38
CA ALA A 346 1.61 -6.85 -9.28
C ALA A 346 0.54 -7.68 -8.57
N THR A 347 -0.70 -7.28 -8.71
CA THR A 347 -1.82 -8.11 -8.29
C THR A 347 -2.03 -9.26 -9.26
N PHE A 348 -2.56 -10.38 -8.78
CA PHE A 348 -2.66 -11.61 -9.56
C PHE A 348 -3.57 -11.50 -10.80
N HIS A 349 -4.47 -10.54 -10.83
CA HIS A 349 -5.36 -10.27 -11.97
C HIS A 349 -4.79 -9.30 -13.02
N MET A 350 -3.62 -8.71 -12.79
CA MET A 350 -2.92 -7.90 -13.81
C MET A 350 -2.28 -8.75 -14.91
N GLY A 351 -2.09 -10.06 -14.68
CA GLY A 351 -1.48 -10.93 -15.67
C GLY A 351 0.05 -10.88 -15.75
N ILE A 352 0.70 -10.12 -14.86
CA ILE A 352 2.16 -10.05 -14.74
C ILE A 352 2.63 -11.21 -13.86
N GLY A 353 3.34 -12.19 -14.44
CA GLY A 353 3.82 -13.36 -13.71
C GLY A 353 5.08 -13.09 -12.88
N PRO A 354 5.43 -14.01 -11.94
CA PRO A 354 6.57 -13.83 -11.03
C PRO A 354 7.92 -13.61 -11.73
N GLN A 355 8.15 -14.31 -12.84
CA GLN A 355 9.39 -14.17 -13.60
C GLN A 355 9.47 -12.81 -14.31
N GLN A 356 8.39 -12.38 -14.91
CA GLN A 356 8.31 -11.09 -15.58
C GLN A 356 8.50 -9.95 -14.57
N LEU A 357 7.85 -10.02 -13.41
CA LEU A 357 7.98 -8.99 -12.37
C LEU A 357 9.43 -8.87 -11.89
N ARG A 358 10.15 -9.98 -11.72
CA ARG A 358 11.57 -9.94 -11.35
C ARG A 358 12.43 -9.25 -12.41
N GLN A 359 12.20 -9.54 -13.70
CA GLN A 359 12.92 -8.89 -14.79
C GLN A 359 12.66 -7.38 -14.83
N LEU A 360 11.39 -6.97 -14.68
CA LEU A 360 11.00 -5.57 -14.59
C LEU A 360 11.65 -4.87 -13.40
N THR A 361 11.65 -5.50 -12.22
CA THR A 361 12.27 -4.94 -11.02
C THR A 361 13.76 -4.68 -11.23
N GLU A 362 14.50 -5.62 -11.83
CA GLU A 362 15.91 -5.43 -12.13
C GLU A 362 16.14 -4.27 -13.11
N GLN A 363 15.34 -4.22 -14.17
CA GLN A 363 15.38 -3.14 -15.16
C GLN A 363 15.11 -1.77 -14.51
N ILE A 364 14.07 -1.66 -13.67
CA ILE A 364 13.73 -0.43 -12.96
C ILE A 364 14.89 0.04 -12.09
N VAL A 365 15.49 -0.86 -11.29
CA VAL A 365 16.61 -0.48 -10.41
C VAL A 365 17.84 -0.05 -11.20
N GLU A 366 18.13 -0.69 -12.33
CA GLU A 366 19.24 -0.29 -13.21
C GLU A 366 18.98 1.03 -13.90
N CYS A 367 17.76 1.25 -14.39
CA CYS A 367 17.39 2.45 -15.14
C CYS A 367 17.21 3.67 -14.23
N ALA A 368 16.47 3.55 -13.11
CA ALA A 368 16.04 4.72 -12.32
C ALA A 368 16.80 4.88 -10.99
N ALA A 369 17.48 3.86 -10.51
CA ALA A 369 18.22 3.90 -9.25
C ALA A 369 17.39 4.39 -8.04
N PRO A 370 16.22 3.80 -7.72
CA PRO A 370 15.53 4.10 -6.48
C PRO A 370 16.44 3.87 -5.28
N ALA A 371 16.19 4.53 -4.15
CA ALA A 371 17.01 4.40 -2.97
C ALA A 371 16.90 3.00 -2.34
N TYR A 372 15.73 2.39 -2.43
CA TYR A 372 15.47 1.06 -1.86
C TYR A 372 14.29 0.38 -2.57
N LEU A 373 14.15 -0.92 -2.32
CA LEU A 373 12.93 -1.66 -2.62
C LEU A 373 12.29 -2.20 -1.34
N MET A 374 10.98 -2.30 -1.34
CA MET A 374 10.26 -3.12 -0.38
C MET A 374 10.48 -4.59 -0.69
N ALA A 375 10.56 -5.43 0.34
CA ALA A 375 10.81 -6.86 0.20
C ALA A 375 10.11 -7.71 1.25
N VAL A 376 9.76 -8.92 0.84
CA VAL A 376 9.13 -9.95 1.67
C VAL A 376 9.95 -11.25 1.66
N ALA A 377 9.61 -12.20 2.51
CA ALA A 377 10.31 -13.49 2.62
C ALA A 377 10.23 -14.32 1.31
N GLY A 378 9.08 -14.34 0.67
CA GLY A 378 8.86 -14.94 -0.66
C GLY A 378 8.73 -13.87 -1.74
N ASN A 379 8.12 -14.22 -2.88
CA ASN A 379 7.76 -13.24 -3.91
C ASN A 379 6.27 -12.87 -3.87
N ALA A 380 5.56 -13.29 -2.83
CA ALA A 380 4.16 -12.95 -2.60
C ALA A 380 3.99 -12.48 -1.15
N ASP A 381 3.28 -11.38 -0.96
CA ASP A 381 2.95 -10.92 0.38
C ASP A 381 1.94 -11.87 1.04
N PRO A 382 2.21 -12.37 2.24
CA PRO A 382 1.38 -13.41 2.88
C PRO A 382 0.05 -12.89 3.42
N MET A 383 -0.16 -11.59 3.49
CA MET A 383 -1.37 -10.95 4.01
C MET A 383 -2.15 -10.19 2.94
N LEU A 384 -1.46 -9.37 2.15
CA LEU A 384 -2.09 -8.45 1.20
C LEU A 384 -2.32 -9.06 -0.18
N GLY A 385 -1.76 -10.24 -0.46
CA GLY A 385 -2.04 -11.03 -1.66
C GLY A 385 -1.64 -10.34 -2.97
N TYR A 386 -0.36 -10.07 -3.12
CA TYR A 386 0.23 -9.56 -4.36
C TYR A 386 1.67 -10.06 -4.54
N LEU A 387 2.14 -10.08 -5.76
CA LEU A 387 3.54 -10.39 -6.09
C LEU A 387 4.40 -9.16 -5.84
N THR A 388 5.59 -9.36 -5.27
CA THR A 388 6.57 -8.31 -5.04
C THR A 388 7.99 -8.86 -4.93
N THR A 389 8.96 -8.02 -4.58
CA THR A 389 10.36 -8.35 -4.46
C THR A 389 10.65 -9.24 -3.24
N SER A 390 11.46 -10.27 -3.42
CA SER A 390 11.94 -11.10 -2.33
C SER A 390 13.25 -10.58 -1.74
N PHE A 391 13.49 -10.84 -0.44
CA PHE A 391 14.78 -10.60 0.21
C PHE A 391 15.96 -11.17 -0.59
N ARG A 392 15.79 -12.35 -1.19
CA ARG A 392 16.82 -13.06 -1.96
C ARG A 392 17.26 -12.36 -3.25
N GLU A 393 16.48 -11.42 -3.74
CA GLU A 393 16.81 -10.67 -4.96
C GLU A 393 17.79 -9.54 -4.68
N HIS A 394 17.79 -8.99 -3.47
CA HIS A 394 18.63 -7.85 -3.09
C HIS A 394 20.13 -8.08 -3.25
N PRO A 395 20.72 -9.20 -2.78
CA PRO A 395 22.15 -9.46 -3.00
C PRO A 395 22.53 -9.51 -4.48
N ARG A 396 21.64 -10.10 -5.33
CA ARG A 396 21.86 -10.17 -6.77
C ARG A 396 21.83 -8.80 -7.44
N ILE A 397 20.83 -7.99 -7.09
CA ILE A 397 20.67 -6.61 -7.61
C ILE A 397 21.88 -5.77 -7.20
N ARG A 398 22.34 -5.87 -5.92
CA ARG A 398 23.54 -5.17 -5.44
C ARG A 398 24.79 -5.53 -6.24
N ARG A 399 25.05 -6.82 -6.47
CA ARG A 399 26.18 -7.26 -7.29
C ARG A 399 26.11 -6.70 -8.70
N ARG A 400 24.93 -6.72 -9.32
CA ARG A 400 24.70 -6.26 -10.69
C ARG A 400 24.88 -4.75 -10.84
N THR A 401 24.43 -3.99 -9.85
CA THR A 401 24.48 -2.52 -9.88
C THR A 401 25.74 -1.92 -9.24
N GLY A 402 26.55 -2.71 -8.54
CA GLY A 402 27.69 -2.22 -7.76
C GLY A 402 27.32 -1.43 -6.52
N ARG A 403 26.02 -1.40 -6.13
CA ARG A 403 25.52 -0.67 -4.96
C ARG A 403 25.51 -1.54 -3.72
N GLN A 404 25.47 -0.91 -2.54
CA GLN A 404 25.54 -1.60 -1.25
C GLN A 404 24.46 -1.06 -0.30
N VAL A 405 24.25 -1.80 0.80
CA VAL A 405 23.50 -1.32 1.96
C VAL A 405 24.20 -0.11 2.59
N SER A 406 23.50 0.65 3.42
CA SER A 406 24.10 1.77 4.15
C SER A 406 25.32 1.30 4.96
N SER A 407 26.34 2.17 5.09
CA SER A 407 27.57 1.83 5.80
C SER A 407 27.33 1.43 7.26
N ALA A 408 26.39 2.06 7.93
CA ALA A 408 26.01 1.74 9.29
C ALA A 408 25.43 0.31 9.39
N MET A 409 24.49 -0.04 8.49
CA MET A 409 23.89 -1.38 8.47
C MET A 409 24.93 -2.44 8.07
N LYS A 410 25.76 -2.17 7.07
CA LYS A 410 26.84 -3.09 6.69
C LYS A 410 27.71 -3.46 7.89
N LYS A 411 28.21 -2.46 8.62
CA LYS A 411 29.00 -2.66 9.83
C LYS A 411 28.28 -3.54 10.86
N ARG A 412 26.99 -3.31 11.06
CA ARG A 412 26.19 -4.11 12.01
C ARG A 412 25.99 -5.54 11.55
N LEU A 413 25.61 -5.75 10.26
CA LEU A 413 25.40 -7.09 9.72
C LEU A 413 26.67 -7.93 9.69
N VAL A 414 27.85 -7.31 9.47
CA VAL A 414 29.16 -7.97 9.63
C VAL A 414 29.37 -8.39 11.08
N ALA A 415 29.11 -7.50 12.05
CA ALA A 415 29.23 -7.82 13.48
C ALA A 415 28.24 -8.91 13.93
N LEU A 416 27.10 -9.03 13.26
CA LEU A 416 26.12 -10.12 13.46
C LEU A 416 26.53 -11.43 12.78
N GLY A 417 27.55 -11.42 11.90
CA GLY A 417 28.05 -12.58 11.20
C GLY A 417 27.16 -13.04 10.03
N VAL A 418 26.25 -12.17 9.53
CA VAL A 418 25.34 -12.46 8.43
C VAL A 418 25.77 -11.81 7.10
N MET A 419 26.80 -10.96 7.15
CA MET A 419 27.38 -10.31 5.98
C MET A 419 28.91 -10.32 6.07
N SER A 420 29.59 -10.39 4.92
CA SER A 420 31.04 -10.27 4.82
C SER A 420 31.49 -8.81 4.76
N GLU A 421 32.78 -8.56 5.00
CA GLU A 421 33.38 -7.22 4.83
C GLU A 421 33.27 -6.69 3.38
N SER A 422 33.19 -7.58 2.39
CA SER A 422 32.91 -7.17 1.01
C SER A 422 31.48 -6.72 0.77
N GLY A 423 30.53 -6.94 1.72
CA GLY A 423 29.12 -6.60 1.59
C GLY A 423 28.24 -7.70 1.00
N GLU A 424 28.80 -8.90 0.84
CA GLU A 424 28.04 -10.07 0.40
C GLU A 424 27.34 -10.73 1.60
N ALA A 425 26.13 -11.25 1.36
CA ALA A 425 25.45 -12.05 2.37
C ALA A 425 26.25 -13.32 2.70
N ALA A 426 26.33 -13.68 3.97
CA ALA A 426 27.07 -14.85 4.40
C ALA A 426 26.37 -16.13 3.90
N GLU A 427 27.10 -17.00 3.20
CA GLU A 427 26.59 -18.27 2.67
C GLU A 427 26.56 -19.38 3.74
N ARG A 428 26.01 -19.12 4.92
CA ARG A 428 26.00 -20.07 6.04
C ARG A 428 24.64 -20.76 6.29
N GLY A 429 23.73 -20.69 5.36
CA GLY A 429 22.43 -21.36 5.47
C GLY A 429 21.65 -20.99 6.75
N ALA A 430 21.01 -21.98 7.37
CA ALA A 430 20.24 -21.80 8.59
C ALA A 430 21.06 -21.29 9.78
N GLU A 431 22.37 -21.57 9.81
CA GLU A 431 23.25 -21.13 10.91
C GLU A 431 23.27 -19.60 11.06
N SER A 432 23.25 -18.85 9.97
CA SER A 432 23.20 -17.38 10.01
C SER A 432 21.91 -16.88 10.68
N LEU A 433 20.77 -17.47 10.35
CA LEU A 433 19.47 -17.13 10.96
C LEU A 433 19.47 -17.43 12.47
N TYR A 434 19.99 -18.60 12.87
CA TYR A 434 20.02 -18.98 14.29
C TYR A 434 21.00 -18.15 15.11
N ALA A 435 22.11 -17.71 14.51
CA ALA A 435 23.05 -16.80 15.18
C ALA A 435 22.40 -15.46 15.55
N ILE A 436 21.59 -14.88 14.66
CA ILE A 436 20.86 -13.64 14.98
C ILE A 436 19.64 -13.92 15.87
N TYR A 437 18.99 -15.08 15.78
CA TYR A 437 17.90 -15.48 16.69
C TYR A 437 18.42 -15.53 18.14
N GLN A 438 19.59 -16.13 18.39
CA GLN A 438 20.22 -16.16 19.70
C GLN A 438 20.42 -14.74 20.26
N LYS A 439 20.96 -13.85 19.43
CA LYS A 439 21.19 -12.44 19.83
C LYS A 439 19.87 -11.70 20.08
N ALA A 440 18.87 -11.90 19.22
CA ALA A 440 17.54 -11.29 19.35
C ALA A 440 16.82 -11.73 20.64
N GLY A 441 17.03 -12.97 21.07
CA GLY A 441 16.48 -13.51 22.32
C GLY A 441 17.03 -12.84 23.57
N GLY A 442 18.22 -12.24 23.50
CA GLY A 442 18.93 -11.66 24.66
C GLY A 442 19.25 -12.73 25.72
N ASP A 443 19.45 -13.98 25.29
CA ASP A 443 19.51 -15.15 26.13
C ASP A 443 20.98 -15.65 26.26
N THR A 444 21.33 -16.14 27.42
CA THR A 444 22.64 -16.69 27.72
C THR A 444 22.75 -18.18 27.45
N ARG A 445 21.66 -18.83 26.98
CA ARG A 445 21.67 -20.24 26.61
C ARG A 445 22.65 -20.51 25.46
N THR A 446 23.08 -21.75 25.31
CA THR A 446 24.01 -22.13 24.23
C THR A 446 23.33 -21.95 22.84
N PHE A 447 24.18 -21.71 21.84
CA PHE A 447 23.72 -21.63 20.45
C PHE A 447 22.97 -22.89 20.02
N GLU A 448 23.42 -24.09 20.43
CA GLU A 448 22.76 -25.36 20.13
C GLU A 448 21.32 -25.39 20.63
N THR A 449 21.09 -25.05 21.92
CA THR A 449 19.75 -25.03 22.52
C THR A 449 18.82 -24.04 21.81
N LEU A 450 19.29 -22.84 21.49
CA LEU A 450 18.50 -21.81 20.81
C LEU A 450 18.31 -22.12 19.32
N GLY A 451 19.30 -22.77 18.69
CA GLY A 451 19.20 -23.22 17.32
C GLY A 451 18.14 -24.33 17.15
N GLU A 452 18.08 -25.29 18.11
CA GLU A 452 17.05 -26.31 18.13
C GLU A 452 15.64 -25.72 18.36
N GLU A 453 15.53 -24.75 19.27
CA GLU A 453 14.28 -24.02 19.50
C GLU A 453 13.83 -23.28 18.23
N GLY A 454 14.72 -22.55 17.61
CA GLY A 454 14.47 -21.83 16.36
C GLY A 454 14.06 -22.76 15.21
N ALA A 455 14.75 -23.90 15.09
CA ALA A 455 14.40 -24.92 14.08
C ALA A 455 12.99 -25.49 14.29
N ARG A 456 12.61 -25.78 15.54
CA ARG A 456 11.25 -26.25 15.85
C ARG A 456 10.20 -25.19 15.54
N LYS A 457 10.47 -23.92 15.85
CA LYS A 457 9.55 -22.82 15.54
C LYS A 457 9.38 -22.63 14.03
N ILE A 458 10.47 -22.65 13.26
CA ILE A 458 10.42 -22.60 11.79
C ILE A 458 9.63 -23.79 11.22
N SER A 459 9.83 -25.01 11.76
CA SER A 459 9.05 -26.18 11.33
C SER A 459 7.55 -25.99 11.60
N ALA A 460 7.19 -25.48 12.78
CA ALA A 460 5.80 -25.18 13.11
C ALA A 460 5.18 -24.09 12.22
N LEU A 461 5.99 -23.07 11.83
CA LEU A 461 5.56 -22.06 10.86
C LEU A 461 5.33 -22.67 9.48
N ALA A 462 6.21 -23.56 9.02
CA ALA A 462 6.09 -24.26 7.74
C ALA A 462 4.83 -25.17 7.72
N GLU A 463 4.52 -25.86 8.81
CA GLU A 463 3.29 -26.65 8.96
C GLU A 463 2.02 -25.79 8.83
N ARG A 464 2.09 -24.54 9.28
CA ARG A 464 1.02 -23.55 9.08
C ARG A 464 0.99 -22.97 7.67
N GLY A 465 1.97 -23.33 6.81
CA GLY A 465 2.09 -22.85 5.44
C GLY A 465 2.84 -21.51 5.30
N PHE A 466 3.49 -21.04 6.37
CA PHE A 466 4.35 -19.87 6.35
C PHE A 466 5.81 -20.30 6.07
N GLU A 467 6.15 -20.43 4.79
CA GLU A 467 7.49 -20.85 4.40
C GLU A 467 8.44 -19.65 4.29
N LEU A 468 9.29 -19.58 5.27
CA LEU A 468 10.52 -18.81 5.19
C LEU A 468 11.52 -19.58 4.33
N GLY A 469 12.41 -18.90 3.63
CA GLY A 469 13.55 -19.53 2.94
C GLY A 469 14.58 -20.09 3.94
N SER A 470 14.32 -19.96 5.23
CA SER A 470 15.05 -20.51 6.39
C SER A 470 16.52 -20.15 6.43
N GLY A 471 16.88 -18.92 6.00
CA GLY A 471 18.28 -18.48 5.99
C GLY A 471 19.19 -19.36 5.14
N ARG A 472 18.60 -20.30 4.41
CA ARG A 472 19.36 -21.12 3.46
C ARG A 472 19.85 -20.19 2.35
N GLY A 473 21.04 -19.63 2.49
CA GLY A 473 21.67 -18.72 1.55
C GLY A 473 21.46 -19.13 0.08
N ALA A 474 22.16 -18.57 -0.85
CA ALA A 474 21.96 -18.73 -2.30
C ALA A 474 21.92 -20.19 -2.86
N ASN A 475 21.75 -21.22 -2.01
CA ASN A 475 21.70 -22.63 -2.38
C ASN A 475 20.55 -22.94 -3.33
N SER A 476 20.87 -23.54 -4.47
CA SER A 476 20.00 -23.76 -5.62
C SER A 476 18.73 -24.58 -5.35
N SER A 477 18.73 -25.51 -4.39
CA SER A 477 17.56 -26.35 -4.07
C SER A 477 16.44 -25.57 -3.37
N ALA A 478 16.74 -24.76 -2.37
CA ALA A 478 15.75 -23.93 -1.70
C ALA A 478 15.16 -22.85 -2.64
N ARG A 479 15.98 -22.38 -3.62
CA ARG A 479 15.51 -21.44 -4.65
C ARG A 479 14.47 -22.08 -5.58
N ALA A 480 14.66 -23.35 -5.98
CA ALA A 480 13.73 -24.08 -6.83
C ALA A 480 12.39 -24.33 -6.11
N GLU A 481 12.44 -24.78 -4.86
CA GLU A 481 11.23 -25.03 -4.04
C GLU A 481 10.39 -23.77 -3.86
N VAL A 482 11.00 -22.64 -3.50
CA VAL A 482 10.27 -21.37 -3.32
C VAL A 482 9.73 -20.86 -4.66
N THR A 483 10.46 -20.99 -5.76
CA THR A 483 9.96 -20.61 -7.08
C THR A 483 8.75 -21.43 -7.46
N THR A 484 8.81 -22.76 -7.32
CA THR A 484 7.69 -23.66 -7.59
C THR A 484 6.45 -23.30 -6.75
N ARG A 485 6.67 -22.94 -5.49
CA ARG A 485 5.57 -22.51 -4.62
C ARG A 485 4.95 -21.17 -5.05
N VAL A 486 5.76 -20.17 -5.38
CA VAL A 486 5.25 -18.87 -5.85
C VAL A 486 4.46 -19.05 -7.15
N ASP A 487 4.94 -19.90 -8.07
CA ASP A 487 4.20 -20.23 -9.29
C ASP A 487 2.87 -20.93 -8.98
N ALA A 488 2.84 -21.84 -8.00
CA ALA A 488 1.61 -22.50 -7.55
C ALA A 488 0.63 -21.51 -6.89
N ILE A 489 1.12 -20.58 -6.07
CA ILE A 489 0.30 -19.50 -5.48
C ILE A 489 -0.29 -18.65 -6.61
N TYR A 490 0.50 -18.26 -7.60
CA TYR A 490 0.07 -17.46 -8.73
C TYR A 490 -1.06 -18.14 -9.51
N GLU A 491 -0.88 -19.42 -9.89
CA GLU A 491 -1.89 -20.17 -10.62
C GLU A 491 -3.16 -20.44 -9.80
N ASN A 492 -3.02 -20.69 -8.49
CA ASN A 492 -4.16 -20.85 -7.59
C ASN A 492 -4.94 -19.53 -7.45
N ALA A 493 -4.25 -18.41 -7.30
CA ALA A 493 -4.86 -17.10 -7.18
C ALA A 493 -5.65 -16.73 -8.45
N ARG A 494 -5.10 -17.00 -9.63
CA ARG A 494 -5.83 -16.78 -10.90
C ARG A 494 -7.12 -17.58 -10.98
N ARG A 495 -7.13 -18.84 -10.53
CA ARG A 495 -8.35 -19.65 -10.46
C ARG A 495 -9.33 -19.13 -9.42
N ALA A 496 -8.85 -18.70 -8.26
CA ALA A 496 -9.67 -18.18 -7.17
C ALA A 496 -10.43 -16.90 -7.55
N LEU A 497 -9.87 -16.08 -8.45
CA LEU A 497 -10.56 -14.89 -8.98
C LEU A 497 -11.90 -15.23 -9.64
N TYR A 498 -12.07 -16.43 -10.18
CA TYR A 498 -13.29 -16.89 -10.85
C TYR A 498 -14.14 -17.84 -9.98
N ALA A 499 -13.76 -18.03 -8.71
CA ALA A 499 -14.56 -18.80 -7.78
C ALA A 499 -15.91 -18.14 -7.52
N LYS A 500 -16.92 -18.96 -7.19
CA LYS A 500 -18.27 -18.50 -6.89
C LYS A 500 -18.64 -18.86 -5.46
N LEU A 501 -19.55 -18.09 -4.87
CA LEU A 501 -20.14 -18.41 -3.58
C LEU A 501 -20.89 -19.75 -3.68
N ASP A 502 -20.57 -20.67 -2.78
CA ASP A 502 -21.28 -21.95 -2.66
C ASP A 502 -22.65 -21.72 -2.04
N GLY A 503 -23.70 -21.94 -2.84
CA GLY A 503 -25.05 -21.81 -2.38
C GLY A 503 -25.43 -22.74 -1.21
N ALA A 504 -24.74 -23.86 -1.02
CA ALA A 504 -24.94 -24.74 0.13
C ALA A 504 -24.36 -24.11 1.41
N VAL A 505 -23.15 -23.55 1.32
CA VAL A 505 -22.54 -22.83 2.45
C VAL A 505 -23.39 -21.67 2.92
N VAL A 506 -23.91 -20.86 1.98
CA VAL A 506 -24.79 -19.74 2.32
C VAL A 506 -26.08 -20.21 2.98
N ARG A 507 -26.77 -21.21 2.40
CA ARG A 507 -28.03 -21.72 2.97
C ARG A 507 -27.86 -22.32 4.36
N ASP A 508 -26.70 -22.91 4.66
CA ASP A 508 -26.46 -23.52 5.98
C ASP A 508 -26.42 -22.49 7.12
N VAL A 509 -26.00 -21.24 6.83
CA VAL A 509 -25.75 -20.22 7.86
C VAL A 509 -26.62 -18.96 7.74
N CYS A 510 -27.27 -18.78 6.60
CA CYS A 510 -28.20 -17.69 6.37
C CYS A 510 -29.62 -18.25 6.30
N PRO A 511 -30.40 -18.21 7.40
CA PRO A 511 -31.78 -18.73 7.43
C PRO A 511 -32.68 -18.09 6.37
N ARG A 512 -32.42 -16.83 6.10
CA ARG A 512 -33.03 -16.05 5.02
C ARG A 512 -31.93 -15.25 4.31
N ASP A 513 -31.80 -15.43 3.00
CA ASP A 513 -30.83 -14.68 2.19
C ASP A 513 -31.54 -13.88 1.09
N LEU A 514 -31.20 -12.61 0.97
CA LEU A 514 -31.55 -11.77 -0.15
C LEU A 514 -30.37 -11.69 -1.11
N ARG A 515 -30.42 -12.46 -2.20
CA ARG A 515 -29.38 -12.44 -3.24
C ARG A 515 -29.60 -11.28 -4.19
N VAL A 516 -28.53 -10.52 -4.38
CA VAL A 516 -28.51 -9.30 -5.20
C VAL A 516 -27.24 -9.25 -6.04
N ARG A 517 -27.27 -8.49 -7.11
CA ARG A 517 -26.13 -8.28 -8.01
C ARG A 517 -25.74 -6.81 -8.06
N THR A 518 -24.50 -6.59 -8.34
CA THR A 518 -23.98 -5.26 -8.65
C THR A 518 -24.25 -4.90 -10.12
N LYS A 519 -23.80 -3.73 -10.56
CA LYS A 519 -23.87 -3.30 -11.95
C LYS A 519 -22.89 -4.03 -12.87
N ALA A 520 -21.93 -4.79 -12.33
CA ALA A 520 -21.04 -5.63 -13.11
C ALA A 520 -21.85 -6.66 -13.91
N SER A 521 -21.66 -6.68 -15.22
CA SER A 521 -22.37 -7.58 -16.12
C SER A 521 -21.99 -9.06 -15.92
N ASP A 522 -20.72 -9.29 -15.64
CA ASP A 522 -20.13 -10.60 -15.38
C ASP A 522 -18.85 -10.47 -14.54
N ARG A 523 -18.11 -11.57 -14.38
CA ARG A 523 -16.88 -11.59 -13.57
C ARG A 523 -15.72 -10.83 -14.22
N ASP A 524 -15.61 -10.84 -15.53
CA ASP A 524 -14.56 -10.12 -16.25
C ASP A 524 -14.78 -8.60 -16.17
N ASP A 525 -16.02 -8.15 -16.31
CA ASP A 525 -16.40 -6.75 -16.10
C ASP A 525 -16.11 -6.31 -14.65
N TYR A 526 -16.46 -7.14 -13.67
CA TYR A 526 -16.15 -6.90 -12.26
C TYR A 526 -14.66 -6.73 -11.99
N LEU A 527 -13.81 -7.55 -12.62
CA LEU A 527 -12.36 -7.49 -12.45
C LEU A 527 -11.75 -6.29 -13.16
N ALA A 528 -12.26 -5.95 -14.35
CA ALA A 528 -11.74 -4.87 -15.20
C ALA A 528 -12.24 -3.48 -14.81
N HIS A 529 -13.48 -3.39 -14.26
CA HIS A 529 -14.16 -2.13 -13.96
C HIS A 529 -14.67 -2.11 -12.52
N PRO A 530 -13.80 -1.85 -11.52
CA PRO A 530 -14.16 -1.84 -10.10
C PRO A 530 -15.42 -1.08 -9.74
N PRO A 531 -15.72 0.12 -10.32
CA PRO A 531 -16.94 0.85 -10.00
C PRO A 531 -18.23 0.08 -10.30
N ALA A 532 -18.21 -0.85 -11.27
CA ALA A 532 -19.37 -1.69 -11.57
C ALA A 532 -19.70 -2.66 -10.42
N GLY A 533 -18.68 -3.13 -9.69
CA GLY A 533 -18.82 -3.99 -8.51
C GLY A 533 -19.15 -3.23 -7.21
N GLU A 534 -19.26 -1.91 -7.24
CA GLU A 534 -19.49 -1.07 -6.04
C GLU A 534 -20.96 -0.67 -5.87
N VAL A 535 -21.75 -0.76 -6.92
CA VAL A 535 -23.14 -0.29 -6.96
C VAL A 535 -24.08 -1.45 -7.26
N ILE A 536 -25.08 -1.64 -6.41
CA ILE A 536 -26.15 -2.62 -6.63
C ILE A 536 -26.99 -2.21 -7.87
N CYS A 537 -27.35 -3.14 -8.72
CA CYS A 537 -28.19 -2.87 -9.89
C CYS A 537 -29.61 -2.41 -9.48
N ASP A 538 -30.25 -1.59 -10.30
CA ASP A 538 -31.49 -0.91 -9.93
C ASP A 538 -32.65 -1.86 -9.50
N PRO A 539 -32.88 -3.02 -10.17
CA PRO A 539 -33.90 -3.95 -9.72
C PRO A 539 -33.65 -4.50 -8.31
N ASP A 540 -32.41 -4.84 -8.02
CA ASP A 540 -32.03 -5.39 -6.71
C ASP A 540 -31.96 -4.30 -5.63
N ALA A 541 -31.59 -3.07 -5.98
CA ALA A 541 -31.67 -1.92 -5.08
C ALA A 541 -33.11 -1.65 -4.63
N ALA A 542 -34.10 -1.82 -5.53
CA ALA A 542 -35.53 -1.72 -5.17
C ALA A 542 -35.94 -2.84 -4.18
N ARG A 543 -35.45 -4.06 -4.36
CA ARG A 543 -35.67 -5.18 -3.42
C ARG A 543 -35.09 -4.90 -2.04
N ILE A 544 -33.88 -4.36 -1.97
CA ILE A 544 -33.24 -3.99 -0.70
C ILE A 544 -34.06 -2.90 0.02
N ARG A 545 -34.50 -1.84 -0.67
CA ARG A 545 -35.34 -0.78 -0.05
C ARG A 545 -36.63 -1.31 0.55
N GLY A 546 -37.20 -2.35 -0.06
CA GLY A 546 -38.44 -3.00 0.41
C GLY A 546 -38.24 -4.05 1.51
N LEU A 547 -37.00 -4.34 1.94
CA LEU A 547 -36.69 -5.45 2.83
C LEU A 547 -37.33 -5.28 4.23
N TYR A 548 -37.35 -4.07 4.76
CA TYR A 548 -37.86 -3.75 6.10
C TYR A 548 -38.98 -2.71 6.08
N PRO A 549 -40.25 -3.12 5.81
CA PRO A 549 -41.34 -2.17 5.68
C PRO A 549 -41.79 -1.54 7.01
N THR A 550 -41.54 -2.19 8.16
CA THR A 550 -42.03 -1.75 9.45
C THR A 550 -40.94 -1.39 10.45
N ALA A 551 -39.95 -2.26 10.66
CA ALA A 551 -38.86 -2.04 11.61
C ALA A 551 -37.55 -2.50 10.99
N ARG A 552 -36.51 -1.68 11.11
CA ARG A 552 -35.15 -1.99 10.61
C ARG A 552 -34.31 -2.56 11.74
N PRO A 553 -33.44 -3.55 11.44
CA PRO A 553 -32.43 -3.96 12.40
C PRO A 553 -31.43 -2.83 12.64
N ARG A 554 -30.73 -2.85 13.76
CA ARG A 554 -29.66 -1.90 14.03
C ARG A 554 -28.35 -2.30 13.31
N VAL A 555 -28.15 -3.60 13.14
CA VAL A 555 -26.98 -4.19 12.48
C VAL A 555 -27.44 -5.03 11.29
N GLN A 556 -26.92 -4.75 10.11
CA GLN A 556 -27.15 -5.54 8.90
C GLN A 556 -25.87 -6.30 8.53
N VAL A 557 -25.99 -7.60 8.34
CA VAL A 557 -24.91 -8.41 7.75
C VAL A 557 -25.04 -8.40 6.25
N VAL A 558 -23.92 -8.16 5.59
CA VAL A 558 -23.73 -8.21 4.15
C VAL A 558 -22.62 -9.21 3.84
N ILE A 559 -22.79 -10.03 2.83
CA ILE A 559 -21.83 -11.06 2.43
C ILE A 559 -21.55 -10.85 0.95
N SER A 560 -20.28 -10.75 0.56
CA SER A 560 -19.89 -10.63 -0.85
C SER A 560 -18.80 -11.64 -1.20
N ASP A 561 -18.82 -12.11 -2.43
CA ASP A 561 -17.75 -12.94 -3.00
C ASP A 561 -16.40 -12.22 -3.02
N GLY A 562 -16.39 -10.91 -3.18
CA GLY A 562 -15.17 -10.13 -3.28
C GLY A 562 -14.29 -10.57 -4.45
N LEU A 563 -12.99 -10.52 -4.27
CA LEU A 563 -12.04 -11.03 -5.25
C LEU A 563 -11.81 -12.54 -5.12
N ASN A 564 -12.24 -13.17 -4.01
CA ASN A 564 -12.05 -14.59 -3.76
C ASN A 564 -13.23 -15.20 -2.98
N ALA A 565 -14.18 -15.77 -3.69
CA ALA A 565 -15.33 -16.43 -3.07
C ALA A 565 -14.94 -17.65 -2.21
N ASN A 566 -13.80 -18.33 -2.47
CA ASN A 566 -13.35 -19.46 -1.66
C ASN A 566 -13.13 -19.06 -0.21
N ALA A 567 -12.62 -17.85 0.03
CA ALA A 567 -12.42 -17.32 1.37
C ALA A 567 -13.71 -17.28 2.18
N VAL A 568 -14.81 -16.87 1.58
CA VAL A 568 -16.14 -16.87 2.19
C VAL A 568 -16.64 -18.31 2.36
N ASN A 569 -16.52 -19.14 1.34
CA ASN A 569 -16.95 -20.54 1.36
C ASN A 569 -16.30 -21.34 2.49
N GLU A 570 -14.99 -21.09 2.78
CA GLU A 570 -14.26 -21.77 3.83
C GLU A 570 -14.57 -21.26 5.24
N ASN A 571 -14.76 -19.95 5.39
CA ASN A 571 -14.75 -19.30 6.72
C ASN A 571 -16.16 -18.91 7.22
N LEU A 572 -17.16 -18.76 6.35
CA LEU A 572 -18.46 -18.22 6.70
C LEU A 572 -19.17 -19.02 7.79
N ARG A 573 -19.10 -20.35 7.74
CA ARG A 573 -19.71 -21.25 8.77
C ARG A 573 -19.10 -21.06 10.15
N LEU A 574 -17.83 -20.70 10.20
CA LEU A 574 -17.10 -20.52 11.46
C LEU A 574 -17.29 -19.12 12.04
N VAL A 575 -17.65 -18.13 11.21
CA VAL A 575 -17.74 -16.73 11.61
C VAL A 575 -19.17 -16.26 11.82
N LEU A 576 -20.06 -16.44 10.85
CA LEU A 576 -21.37 -15.79 10.87
C LEU A 576 -22.30 -16.29 12.02
N PRO A 577 -22.50 -17.59 12.25
CA PRO A 577 -23.41 -18.03 13.31
C PRO A 577 -22.97 -17.63 14.73
N PRO A 578 -21.68 -17.77 15.12
CA PRO A 578 -21.26 -17.32 16.45
C PRO A 578 -21.28 -15.79 16.57
N LEU A 579 -20.92 -15.04 15.52
CA LEU A 579 -20.98 -13.58 15.50
C LEU A 579 -22.42 -13.07 15.74
N ARG A 580 -23.40 -13.62 15.01
CA ARG A 580 -24.81 -13.26 15.19
C ARG A 580 -25.27 -13.51 16.65
N ARG A 581 -24.90 -14.66 17.24
CA ARG A 581 -25.21 -14.94 18.65
C ARG A 581 -24.62 -13.90 19.60
N GLN A 582 -23.36 -13.54 19.42
CA GLN A 582 -22.70 -12.53 20.27
C GLN A 582 -23.35 -11.15 20.14
N LEU A 583 -23.68 -10.72 18.92
CA LEU A 583 -24.33 -9.43 18.70
C LEU A 583 -25.73 -9.37 19.31
N VAL A 584 -26.51 -10.46 19.21
CA VAL A 584 -27.83 -10.57 19.85
C VAL A 584 -27.70 -10.57 21.38
N GLN A 585 -26.73 -11.31 21.94
CA GLN A 585 -26.46 -11.32 23.40
C GLN A 585 -26.03 -9.93 23.91
N ALA A 586 -25.33 -9.14 23.08
CA ALA A 586 -24.98 -7.76 23.39
C ALA A 586 -26.17 -6.78 23.29
N GLY A 587 -27.36 -7.26 22.93
CA GLY A 587 -28.58 -6.45 22.88
C GLY A 587 -28.82 -5.73 21.55
N PHE A 588 -28.07 -6.07 20.50
CA PHE A 588 -28.31 -5.50 19.19
C PHE A 588 -29.43 -6.26 18.47
N LEU A 589 -30.30 -5.48 17.81
CA LEU A 589 -31.28 -6.05 16.88
C LEU A 589 -30.53 -6.40 15.58
N VAL A 590 -30.34 -7.69 15.35
CA VAL A 590 -29.77 -8.28 14.15
C VAL A 590 -30.85 -9.11 13.48
N ASP A 591 -31.21 -8.78 12.22
CA ASP A 591 -32.17 -9.59 11.47
C ASP A 591 -31.54 -10.89 10.98
N ASP A 592 -32.35 -11.93 10.78
CA ASP A 592 -31.94 -13.20 10.20
C ASP A 592 -31.79 -13.15 8.68
N THR A 593 -32.14 -12.01 8.05
CA THR A 593 -32.02 -11.82 6.62
C THR A 593 -30.67 -11.23 6.29
N ASP A 594 -29.82 -12.00 5.66
CA ASP A 594 -28.51 -11.55 5.17
C ASP A 594 -28.62 -11.10 3.71
N ILE A 595 -27.87 -10.05 3.37
CA ILE A 595 -27.79 -9.58 1.97
C ILE A 595 -26.52 -10.20 1.36
N VAL A 596 -26.73 -11.05 0.34
CA VAL A 596 -25.67 -11.76 -0.35
C VAL A 596 -25.46 -11.13 -1.72
N ILE A 597 -24.30 -10.52 -1.95
CA ILE A 597 -23.97 -9.76 -3.15
C ILE A 597 -23.08 -10.59 -4.06
N GLU A 598 -23.51 -10.82 -5.29
CA GLU A 598 -22.69 -11.38 -6.36
C GLU A 598 -21.91 -10.26 -7.05
N ASN A 599 -20.63 -10.47 -7.28
CA ASN A 599 -19.68 -9.49 -7.79
C ASN A 599 -19.65 -8.21 -6.94
N GLY A 600 -19.62 -8.37 -5.61
CA GLY A 600 -19.65 -7.25 -4.67
C GLY A 600 -18.24 -6.83 -4.21
N ARG A 601 -17.89 -5.56 -4.40
CA ARG A 601 -16.72 -4.92 -3.77
C ARG A 601 -17.13 -4.28 -2.44
N LEU A 602 -16.15 -3.81 -1.68
CA LEU A 602 -16.38 -3.21 -0.37
C LEU A 602 -17.45 -2.09 -0.40
N ARG A 603 -17.41 -1.20 -1.39
CA ARG A 603 -18.37 -0.09 -1.51
C ARG A 603 -19.79 -0.53 -1.79
N ALA A 604 -20.03 -1.76 -2.27
CA ALA A 604 -21.37 -2.31 -2.38
C ALA A 604 -22.05 -2.42 -1.00
N GLY A 605 -21.29 -2.69 0.07
CA GLY A 605 -21.77 -2.62 1.45
C GLY A 605 -22.22 -1.20 1.86
N TYR A 606 -21.46 -0.17 1.44
CA TYR A 606 -21.89 1.23 1.68
C TYR A 606 -23.18 1.58 0.91
N HIS A 607 -23.31 1.08 -0.31
CA HIS A 607 -24.53 1.27 -1.07
C HIS A 607 -25.73 0.58 -0.41
N VAL A 608 -25.56 -0.62 0.17
CA VAL A 608 -26.58 -1.26 1.01
C VAL A 608 -26.93 -0.38 2.22
N GLY A 609 -25.91 0.18 2.90
CA GLY A 609 -26.11 1.14 3.99
C GLY A 609 -26.95 2.34 3.57
N LEU A 610 -26.68 2.92 2.40
CA LEU A 610 -27.44 4.03 1.83
C LEU A 610 -28.89 3.63 1.50
N LEU A 611 -29.11 2.44 0.95
CA LEU A 611 -30.45 1.96 0.57
C LEU A 611 -31.33 1.66 1.78
N LEU A 612 -30.76 1.14 2.86
CA LEU A 612 -31.46 0.75 4.07
C LEU A 612 -31.48 1.83 5.15
N ASP A 613 -30.57 2.78 5.10
CA ASP A 613 -30.34 3.74 6.16
C ASP A 613 -30.19 3.06 7.55
N ILE A 614 -29.28 2.09 7.62
CA ILE A 614 -29.01 1.24 8.79
C ILE A 614 -27.94 1.90 9.70
N GLU A 615 -27.89 1.52 10.99
CA GLU A 615 -26.87 2.07 11.90
C GLU A 615 -25.49 1.44 11.68
N VAL A 616 -25.41 0.11 11.60
CA VAL A 616 -24.16 -0.60 11.38
C VAL A 616 -24.28 -1.60 10.24
N ILE A 617 -23.30 -1.58 9.32
CA ILE A 617 -23.07 -2.65 8.36
C ILE A 617 -21.89 -3.50 8.85
N VAL A 618 -22.08 -4.82 8.87
CA VAL A 618 -21.03 -5.82 8.99
C VAL A 618 -20.90 -6.53 7.65
N HIS A 619 -19.90 -6.16 6.86
CA HIS A 619 -19.67 -6.69 5.53
C HIS A 619 -18.59 -7.77 5.54
N LEU A 620 -18.97 -9.04 5.38
CA LEU A 620 -18.06 -10.18 5.25
C LEU A 620 -17.68 -10.35 3.77
N LEU A 621 -16.40 -10.26 3.45
CA LEU A 621 -15.89 -10.13 2.08
C LEU A 621 -14.72 -11.08 1.86
N GLY A 622 -14.70 -11.76 0.70
CA GLY A 622 -13.53 -12.50 0.23
C GLY A 622 -12.42 -11.56 -0.23
N GLU A 623 -11.27 -11.68 0.41
CA GLU A 623 -10.11 -10.84 0.13
C GLU A 623 -9.41 -11.21 -1.19
N ARG A 624 -8.41 -10.42 -1.56
CA ARG A 624 -7.58 -10.67 -2.72
C ARG A 624 -6.87 -12.03 -2.57
N PRO A 625 -6.94 -12.92 -3.57
CA PRO A 625 -6.19 -14.18 -3.53
C PRO A 625 -4.69 -13.92 -3.73
N GLY A 626 -3.86 -14.88 -3.33
CA GLY A 626 -2.40 -14.82 -3.56
C GLY A 626 -1.54 -14.84 -2.32
N THR A 627 -2.16 -14.99 -1.16
CA THR A 627 -1.45 -15.16 0.12
C THR A 627 -1.01 -16.61 0.36
N GLY A 628 -1.46 -17.56 -0.45
CA GLY A 628 -1.33 -18.99 -0.21
C GLY A 628 -2.40 -19.56 0.74
N ILE A 629 -3.31 -18.71 1.24
CA ILE A 629 -4.51 -19.06 2.00
C ILE A 629 -5.67 -18.19 1.54
N ASP A 630 -6.90 -18.69 1.67
CA ASP A 630 -8.12 -17.98 1.26
C ASP A 630 -8.71 -17.21 2.45
N THR A 631 -8.22 -15.98 2.66
CA THR A 631 -8.62 -15.14 3.79
C THR A 631 -9.87 -14.32 3.52
N MET A 632 -10.75 -14.28 4.52
CA MET A 632 -11.93 -13.42 4.55
C MET A 632 -11.65 -12.20 5.44
N SER A 633 -12.33 -11.08 5.19
CA SER A 633 -12.32 -9.91 6.07
C SER A 633 -13.73 -9.49 6.46
N ALA A 634 -13.83 -8.81 7.58
CA ALA A 634 -15.02 -8.12 8.03
C ALA A 634 -14.78 -6.62 8.01
N TYR A 635 -15.60 -5.89 7.27
CA TYR A 635 -15.60 -4.44 7.21
C TYR A 635 -16.79 -3.90 7.98
N LEU A 636 -16.51 -3.10 9.01
CA LEU A 636 -17.48 -2.62 9.98
C LEU A 636 -17.67 -1.12 9.78
N THR A 637 -18.89 -0.69 9.52
CA THR A 637 -19.18 0.72 9.20
C THR A 637 -20.35 1.24 10.02
N TYR A 638 -20.12 2.31 10.79
CA TYR A 638 -21.15 3.00 11.54
C TYR A 638 -21.70 4.19 10.74
N GLY A 639 -22.95 4.08 10.34
CA GLY A 639 -23.60 5.00 9.40
C GLY A 639 -24.29 6.22 10.03
N ARG A 640 -23.94 6.62 11.25
CA ARG A 640 -24.52 7.79 11.94
C ARG A 640 -23.44 8.78 12.39
N ASP A 641 -23.77 10.07 12.38
CA ASP A 641 -22.96 11.10 13.02
C ASP A 641 -23.20 11.14 14.55
N VAL A 642 -22.45 11.99 15.25
CA VAL A 642 -22.53 12.14 16.71
C VAL A 642 -23.91 12.61 17.20
N VAL A 643 -24.72 13.21 16.33
CA VAL A 643 -26.10 13.64 16.63
C VAL A 643 -27.15 12.68 16.09
N GLY A 644 -26.73 11.53 15.54
CA GLY A 644 -27.59 10.45 15.07
C GLY A 644 -28.15 10.61 13.65
N ARG A 645 -27.66 11.59 12.86
CA ARG A 645 -28.08 11.75 11.45
C ARG A 645 -27.33 10.74 10.58
N SER A 646 -27.95 10.36 9.48
CA SER A 646 -27.33 9.47 8.50
C SER A 646 -26.09 10.09 7.88
N ARG A 647 -25.00 9.28 7.82
CA ARG A 647 -23.77 9.58 7.07
C ARG A 647 -23.75 8.94 5.70
N TRP A 648 -24.66 8.00 5.44
CA TRP A 648 -24.69 7.30 4.18
C TRP A 648 -24.87 8.26 3.00
N SER A 649 -23.94 8.17 2.06
CA SER A 649 -23.95 8.99 0.84
C SER A 649 -23.38 8.17 -0.33
N PRO A 650 -23.64 8.57 -1.57
CA PRO A 650 -23.05 7.92 -2.75
C PRO A 650 -21.51 7.91 -2.73
N ASN A 651 -20.92 8.90 -2.07
CA ASN A 651 -19.45 9.08 -1.95
C ASN A 651 -18.98 8.81 -0.53
N PHE A 652 -19.48 7.74 0.12
CA PHE A 652 -19.09 7.39 1.48
C PHE A 652 -17.61 7.01 1.55
N ASP A 653 -16.86 7.59 2.48
CA ASP A 653 -15.42 7.45 2.57
C ASP A 653 -14.97 6.23 3.37
N HIS A 654 -13.84 5.62 2.96
CA HIS A 654 -13.22 4.50 3.66
C HIS A 654 -12.73 4.86 5.07
N ALA A 655 -12.38 6.12 5.33
CA ALA A 655 -11.98 6.61 6.65
C ALA A 655 -13.00 6.28 7.76
N TRP A 656 -14.25 6.02 7.40
CA TRP A 656 -15.34 5.63 8.32
C TRP A 656 -15.54 4.11 8.46
N THR A 657 -14.61 3.29 7.97
CA THR A 657 -14.73 1.82 8.02
C THR A 657 -13.57 1.22 8.80
N THR A 658 -13.89 0.37 9.77
CA THR A 658 -12.92 -0.42 10.53
C THR A 658 -12.83 -1.81 9.92
N ALA A 659 -11.63 -2.34 9.72
CA ALA A 659 -11.40 -3.64 9.12
C ALA A 659 -10.88 -4.66 10.16
N VAL A 660 -11.35 -5.91 10.04
CA VAL A 660 -10.78 -7.09 10.68
C VAL A 660 -10.39 -8.04 9.56
N CYS A 661 -9.10 -8.07 9.23
CA CYS A 661 -8.58 -8.76 8.06
C CYS A 661 -7.95 -10.12 8.40
N GLY A 662 -7.65 -10.91 7.37
CA GLY A 662 -6.88 -12.14 7.50
C GLY A 662 -7.63 -13.30 8.14
N ILE A 663 -8.97 -13.31 8.19
CA ILE A 663 -9.77 -14.34 8.86
C ILE A 663 -9.63 -15.67 8.13
N HIS A 664 -8.92 -16.60 8.78
CA HIS A 664 -8.71 -17.96 8.31
C HIS A 664 -8.07 -18.78 9.44
N ARG A 665 -8.22 -20.12 9.44
CA ARG A 665 -7.61 -21.01 10.46
C ARG A 665 -6.07 -20.92 10.55
N ARG A 666 -5.39 -20.53 9.46
CA ARG A 666 -3.94 -20.30 9.37
C ARG A 666 -3.54 -18.82 9.39
N GLY A 667 -4.51 -17.93 9.53
CA GLY A 667 -4.34 -16.50 9.72
C GLY A 667 -4.92 -16.07 11.07
N LYS A 668 -5.74 -15.01 11.06
CA LYS A 668 -6.54 -14.64 12.23
C LYS A 668 -7.64 -15.69 12.41
N ARG A 669 -7.55 -16.48 13.48
CA ARG A 669 -8.50 -17.57 13.72
C ARG A 669 -9.94 -17.05 13.79
N PRO A 670 -10.92 -17.77 13.19
CA PRO A 670 -12.31 -17.33 13.15
C PRO A 670 -12.91 -16.98 14.53
N GLU A 671 -12.55 -17.72 15.57
CA GLU A 671 -13.04 -17.48 16.95
C GLU A 671 -12.55 -16.13 17.47
N VAL A 672 -11.28 -15.82 17.25
CA VAL A 672 -10.66 -14.54 17.64
C VAL A 672 -11.28 -13.39 16.84
N ALA A 673 -11.48 -13.58 15.53
CA ALA A 673 -12.12 -12.58 14.69
C ALA A 673 -13.56 -12.28 15.12
N VAL A 674 -14.34 -13.31 15.50
CA VAL A 674 -15.71 -13.14 16.01
C VAL A 674 -15.74 -12.28 17.27
N GLU A 675 -14.86 -12.57 18.24
CA GLU A 675 -14.74 -11.78 19.47
C GLU A 675 -14.35 -10.34 19.18
N GLU A 676 -13.39 -10.14 18.29
CA GLU A 676 -12.92 -8.83 17.88
C GLU A 676 -14.02 -8.02 17.17
N ILE A 677 -14.71 -8.61 16.18
CA ILE A 677 -15.81 -7.97 15.47
C ILE A 677 -16.91 -7.55 16.44
N ALA A 678 -17.34 -8.45 17.34
CA ALA A 678 -18.39 -8.14 18.30
C ALA A 678 -17.98 -7.02 19.26
N ARG A 679 -16.75 -7.04 19.76
CA ARG A 679 -16.18 -5.98 20.60
C ARG A 679 -16.13 -4.63 19.87
N LEU A 680 -15.71 -4.62 18.61
CA LEU A 680 -15.65 -3.40 17.78
C LEU A 680 -17.05 -2.83 17.51
N VAL A 681 -18.03 -3.68 17.20
CA VAL A 681 -19.43 -3.24 17.02
C VAL A 681 -19.98 -2.62 18.31
N ASN A 682 -19.71 -3.22 19.48
CA ASN A 682 -20.08 -2.62 20.79
C ASN A 682 -19.48 -1.20 20.93
N ARG A 683 -18.17 -1.06 20.68
CA ARG A 683 -17.47 0.25 20.75
C ARG A 683 -18.04 1.25 19.77
N MET A 684 -18.41 0.84 18.56
CA MET A 684 -19.04 1.73 17.58
C MET A 684 -20.34 2.33 18.09
N PHE A 685 -21.17 1.56 18.77
CA PHE A 685 -22.39 2.06 19.38
C PHE A 685 -22.12 2.97 20.60
N GLU A 686 -21.13 2.63 21.42
CA GLU A 686 -20.71 3.44 22.57
C GLU A 686 -20.13 4.79 22.14
N GLN A 687 -19.22 4.78 21.17
CA GLN A 687 -18.49 5.97 20.71
C GLN A 687 -19.18 6.70 19.57
N ARG A 688 -20.20 6.12 18.95
CA ARG A 688 -20.93 6.63 17.78
C ARG A 688 -20.03 6.96 16.60
N CYS A 689 -19.03 6.13 16.36
CA CYS A 689 -18.08 6.28 15.26
C CYS A 689 -17.55 4.92 14.80
N SER A 690 -16.87 4.92 13.66
CA SER A 690 -16.08 3.81 13.11
C SER A 690 -14.89 4.36 12.33
N GLY A 691 -14.05 3.48 11.80
CA GLY A 691 -12.88 3.85 11.04
C GLY A 691 -11.80 4.52 11.88
N VAL A 692 -11.18 5.54 11.32
CA VAL A 692 -10.06 6.27 11.94
C VAL A 692 -10.42 6.84 13.32
N ALA A 693 -11.68 7.24 13.50
CA ALA A 693 -12.17 7.84 14.75
C ALA A 693 -12.43 6.82 15.88
N LEU A 694 -12.45 5.52 15.60
CA LEU A 694 -12.73 4.48 16.60
C LEU A 694 -11.48 4.14 17.45
N GLY A 695 -10.61 4.92 17.72
CA GLY A 695 -9.35 4.81 18.44
C GLY A 695 -9.09 3.61 19.38
#